data_e2c380ef38959944ea78838f0831a1dd
#
_entry.id   e2c380ef38959944ea78838f0831a1dd
#
_cell.length_a   1.000
_cell.length_b   1.000
_cell.length_c   1.000
_cell.angle_alpha   90.00
_cell.angle_beta   90.00
_cell.angle_gamma   90.00
#
_symmetry.space_group_name_H-M   'P 1'
#
loop_
_entity.id
_entity.type
_entity.pdbx_description
1 polymer ?
#
loop_
_entity_poly.entity_id
_entity_poly.type
_entity_poly.pdbx_seq_one_letter_code
_entity_poly.pdbx_strand_id
1 'polypeptide(L)'
;MLPHPPRSLSAPSATAPPGGASPKATTVIESLGVYLPPKAVTTREVLHGCRTMLKLLPFETLTGIQSRRMAGDTEFSIDLAKRAVADCLARSRYGPQDIDLLLCANISRCDGPDFRFTFEPSTSLLLKGHFAFRHAVAFDVSNACAGVFTALYLADALITLGVVERAMVVSGEYVTHLTRAAQPLIGGVSDPRFPCLTLGDAGIALILEPSPLDGVGFQAIDIFTLGRYSPYCVANLTPSGSWTMNTLYREMAEVSLEPTLSHFLQVLSCANTQPTDLAHIITHQTSRRTIRRAARALRNALPSSSTPPNLVDNLAERGNTASTAHFVAVHDQVLNGSIRSGDRVVFAINGSGLTVGNALYTFDDLPDRIRGGRKTVAAPPMPSLHPRPRTRTPSPGAPRARIESVGVLPLPAQAPASSLELSCRAAERSLATSAHDRNAIELLIYSGVYRTDFVVEPAIAAMIAGQLGINDSFDSLDRPRTFAFDVSNSSVGFLNACFLATQLIQGRKIHTAMVLAAEVENASLLRGARRGVTETASAMILDRSPGGTGFGSFLFRSFTDYVDLLACSVSSQAGAASLRVVKHPSLEEHYVECVLRVVPELLAVEGLDLSDIALFIPPQLSPGSIDELSAELKVDRDRFVHVSGGGEDLFTSSVPYALEAVRSRGLARPGDAGLIITAGAGIEVGCAIYYF
;
A
#
# COMPACT_ATOMS: atom_id res chain seq x y z
N MET A 1 35.93 8.12 35.59
CA MET A 1 35.18 9.37 35.33
C MET A 1 33.76 8.95 35.03
N LEU A 2 32.83 9.27 35.92
CA LEU A 2 31.41 8.92 35.80
C LEU A 2 30.74 9.96 34.87
N PRO A 3 29.81 9.57 33.97
CA PRO A 3 29.09 10.54 33.14
C PRO A 3 28.00 11.27 33.92
N HIS A 4 27.87 12.56 33.66
CA HIS A 4 26.91 13.45 34.26
C HIS A 4 25.44 13.07 33.97
N PRO A 5 24.49 13.43 34.87
CA PRO A 5 23.08 13.16 34.66
C PRO A 5 22.49 14.06 33.56
N PRO A 6 21.43 13.64 32.86
CA PRO A 6 20.84 14.39 31.76
C PRO A 6 20.14 15.67 32.27
N ARG A 7 20.34 16.74 31.53
CA ARG A 7 19.69 18.03 31.74
C ARG A 7 18.18 17.93 31.53
N SER A 8 17.42 18.53 32.41
CA SER A 8 15.97 18.71 32.30
C SER A 8 15.62 19.48 31.03
N LEU A 9 14.85 18.86 30.16
CA LEU A 9 14.26 19.50 28.97
C LEU A 9 13.09 20.38 29.43
N SER A 10 13.28 21.70 29.36
CA SER A 10 12.19 22.67 29.42
C SER A 10 11.37 22.58 28.13
N ALA A 11 10.06 22.45 28.25
CA ALA A 11 9.13 22.43 27.13
C ALA A 11 9.24 23.72 26.29
N PRO A 12 9.25 23.65 24.94
CA PRO A 12 9.13 24.83 24.11
C PRO A 12 7.73 25.42 24.25
N SER A 13 7.65 26.74 24.44
CA SER A 13 6.39 27.47 24.50
C SER A 13 5.66 27.37 23.16
N ALA A 14 4.57 26.65 23.12
CA ALA A 14 3.67 26.62 21.98
C ALA A 14 2.93 27.96 21.90
N THR A 15 3.26 28.78 20.92
CA THR A 15 2.39 29.86 20.46
C THR A 15 1.20 29.25 19.73
N ALA A 16 0.03 29.36 20.34
CA ALA A 16 -1.22 28.90 19.72
C ALA A 16 -1.52 29.70 18.43
N PRO A 17 -1.96 29.06 17.34
CA PRO A 17 -2.42 29.78 16.16
C PRO A 17 -3.75 30.49 16.44
N PRO A 18 -3.97 31.70 15.92
CA PRO A 18 -5.24 32.40 16.06
C PRO A 18 -6.26 31.86 15.08
N GLY A 19 -7.44 31.53 15.58
CA GLY A 19 -8.62 31.22 14.78
C GLY A 19 -9.18 29.84 15.11
N GLY A 20 -10.45 29.79 15.57
CA GLY A 20 -11.16 28.58 15.90
C GLY A 20 -11.13 27.57 14.74
N ALA A 21 -10.35 26.52 14.89
CA ALA A 21 -10.31 25.42 13.97
C ALA A 21 -11.67 24.68 14.05
N SER A 22 -12.34 24.56 12.92
CA SER A 22 -13.45 23.60 12.79
C SER A 22 -13.00 22.22 13.26
N PRO A 23 -13.82 21.45 13.94
CA PRO A 23 -13.44 20.11 14.40
C PRO A 23 -12.88 19.32 13.24
N LYS A 24 -11.72 18.71 13.45
CA LYS A 24 -11.00 17.96 12.42
C LYS A 24 -11.83 16.71 12.09
N ALA A 25 -12.30 16.60 10.87
CA ALA A 25 -13.02 15.41 10.42
C ALA A 25 -12.16 14.17 10.69
N THR A 26 -12.73 13.17 11.35
CA THR A 26 -12.10 11.89 11.65
C THR A 26 -12.80 10.79 10.88
N THR A 27 -12.17 9.62 10.72
CA THR A 27 -12.79 8.43 10.13
C THR A 27 -13.01 7.37 11.19
N VAL A 28 -14.09 6.61 11.04
CA VAL A 28 -14.46 5.51 11.93
C VAL A 28 -14.51 4.20 11.15
N ILE A 29 -14.22 3.11 11.84
CA ILE A 29 -14.39 1.74 11.31
C ILE A 29 -15.87 1.36 11.48
N GLU A 30 -16.62 1.42 10.39
CA GLU A 30 -18.04 1.06 10.37
C GLU A 30 -18.24 -0.45 10.52
N SER A 31 -17.37 -1.26 9.90
CA SER A 31 -17.46 -2.71 9.99
C SER A 31 -16.07 -3.34 9.98
N LEU A 32 -15.92 -4.47 10.68
CA LEU A 32 -14.75 -5.31 10.70
C LEU A 32 -15.17 -6.76 10.44
N GLY A 33 -14.67 -7.34 9.34
CA GLY A 33 -14.76 -8.76 9.04
C GLY A 33 -13.43 -9.44 9.28
N VAL A 34 -13.45 -10.63 9.88
CA VAL A 34 -12.26 -11.44 10.14
C VAL A 34 -12.50 -12.87 9.75
N TYR A 35 -11.60 -13.43 8.97
CA TYR A 35 -11.60 -14.85 8.65
C TYR A 35 -10.32 -15.51 9.14
N LEU A 36 -10.50 -16.57 9.90
CA LEU A 36 -9.42 -17.44 10.38
C LEU A 36 -9.64 -18.83 9.80
N PRO A 37 -8.68 -19.41 9.07
CA PRO A 37 -8.79 -20.77 8.58
C PRO A 37 -9.20 -21.76 9.68
N PRO A 38 -10.04 -22.76 9.41
CA PRO A 38 -10.55 -23.65 10.44
C PRO A 38 -9.45 -24.56 11.04
N LYS A 39 -8.39 -24.86 10.28
CA LYS A 39 -7.33 -25.75 10.71
C LYS A 39 -6.40 -25.04 11.72
N ALA A 40 -6.45 -25.45 12.96
CA ALA A 40 -5.45 -25.09 13.98
C ALA A 40 -4.28 -26.08 13.91
N VAL A 41 -3.05 -25.57 13.88
CA VAL A 41 -1.82 -26.35 13.82
C VAL A 41 -0.95 -25.94 15.03
N THR A 42 -0.55 -26.91 15.84
CA THR A 42 0.29 -26.69 17.00
C THR A 42 1.73 -26.36 16.62
N THR A 43 2.45 -25.70 17.50
CA THR A 43 3.90 -25.48 17.32
C THR A 43 4.66 -26.80 17.16
N ARG A 44 4.24 -27.86 17.88
CA ARG A 44 4.83 -29.19 17.75
C ARG A 44 4.69 -29.76 16.35
N GLU A 45 3.51 -29.63 15.74
CA GLU A 45 3.26 -30.08 14.35
C GLU A 45 4.11 -29.28 13.35
N VAL A 46 4.23 -27.96 13.52
CA VAL A 46 5.12 -27.14 12.69
C VAL A 46 6.57 -27.62 12.79
N LEU A 47 7.07 -27.84 14.03
CA LEU A 47 8.44 -28.29 14.25
C LEU A 47 8.68 -29.71 13.74
N HIS A 48 7.63 -30.55 13.60
CA HIS A 48 7.76 -31.91 13.05
C HIS A 48 8.32 -31.92 11.63
N GLY A 49 8.00 -30.91 10.81
CA GLY A 49 8.56 -30.72 9.46
C GLY A 49 10.00 -30.22 9.43
N CYS A 50 10.56 -29.83 10.58
CA CYS A 50 11.90 -29.30 10.69
C CYS A 50 12.95 -30.38 10.94
N ARG A 51 14.24 -30.01 10.84
CA ARG A 51 15.38 -30.86 11.23
C ARG A 51 15.33 -31.23 12.71
N THR A 52 15.88 -32.38 13.10
CA THR A 52 15.78 -32.96 14.47
C THR A 52 16.21 -31.98 15.58
N MET A 53 17.26 -31.21 15.35
CA MET A 53 17.76 -30.21 16.31
C MET A 53 16.71 -29.15 16.69
N LEU A 54 15.87 -28.73 15.77
CA LEU A 54 14.82 -27.72 16.02
C LEU A 54 13.65 -28.27 16.81
N LYS A 55 13.40 -29.59 16.73
CA LYS A 55 12.33 -30.26 17.48
C LYS A 55 12.56 -30.26 19.00
N LEU A 56 13.81 -30.06 19.42
CA LEU A 56 14.20 -30.01 20.82
C LEU A 56 14.19 -28.59 21.41
N LEU A 57 13.95 -27.58 20.60
CA LEU A 57 13.91 -26.19 21.06
C LEU A 57 12.63 -25.92 21.88
N PRO A 58 12.75 -25.17 22.99
CA PRO A 58 11.58 -24.69 23.73
C PRO A 58 10.91 -23.52 22.98
N PHE A 59 10.44 -23.78 21.74
CA PHE A 59 9.94 -22.76 20.81
C PHE A 59 8.77 -21.97 21.38
N GLU A 60 7.84 -22.64 22.06
CA GLU A 60 6.69 -21.99 22.72
C GLU A 60 7.15 -21.01 23.81
N THR A 61 8.19 -21.37 24.57
CA THR A 61 8.76 -20.47 25.57
C THR A 61 9.45 -19.26 24.95
N LEU A 62 10.15 -19.46 23.82
CA LEU A 62 10.89 -18.42 23.12
C LEU A 62 9.95 -17.43 22.41
N THR A 63 8.91 -17.94 21.75
CA THR A 63 8.03 -17.12 20.89
C THR A 63 6.71 -16.77 21.58
N GLY A 64 6.22 -17.61 22.49
CA GLY A 64 4.89 -17.52 23.08
C GLY A 64 3.79 -18.18 22.25
N ILE A 65 4.13 -18.77 21.09
CA ILE A 65 3.17 -19.31 20.12
C ILE A 65 2.96 -20.79 20.40
N GLN A 66 1.74 -21.18 20.77
CA GLN A 66 1.32 -22.56 21.00
C GLN A 66 0.71 -23.20 19.76
N SER A 67 -0.11 -22.42 19.07
CA SER A 67 -0.78 -22.82 17.82
C SER A 67 -0.94 -21.63 16.86
N ARG A 68 -1.34 -21.91 15.65
CA ARG A 68 -1.74 -20.90 14.65
C ARG A 68 -2.76 -21.48 13.72
N ARG A 69 -3.47 -20.61 12.98
CA ARG A 69 -4.33 -21.03 11.89
C ARG A 69 -3.51 -21.18 10.62
N MET A 70 -3.76 -22.21 9.86
CA MET A 70 -3.11 -22.44 8.58
C MET A 70 -4.18 -22.76 7.52
N ALA A 71 -4.10 -22.09 6.40
CA ALA A 71 -4.96 -22.32 5.25
C ALA A 71 -4.83 -23.77 4.75
N GLY A 72 -5.93 -24.31 4.28
CA GLY A 72 -6.00 -25.63 3.67
C GLY A 72 -5.36 -25.66 2.28
N ASP A 73 -5.36 -26.85 1.67
CA ASP A 73 -4.73 -27.03 0.36
C ASP A 73 -5.53 -26.38 -0.80
N THR A 74 -6.73 -25.91 -0.52
CA THR A 74 -7.65 -25.23 -1.46
C THR A 74 -8.00 -23.80 -1.03
N GLU A 75 -7.33 -23.26 -0.02
CA GLU A 75 -7.52 -21.91 0.46
C GLU A 75 -6.24 -21.09 0.24
N PHE A 76 -6.36 -20.00 -0.50
CA PHE A 76 -5.25 -19.15 -0.91
C PHE A 76 -5.49 -17.71 -0.44
N SER A 77 -4.56 -16.80 -0.70
CA SER A 77 -4.65 -15.40 -0.28
C SER A 77 -5.97 -14.74 -0.70
N ILE A 78 -6.38 -14.93 -1.94
CA ILE A 78 -7.64 -14.38 -2.45
C ILE A 78 -8.88 -14.97 -1.74
N ASP A 79 -8.84 -16.24 -1.32
CA ASP A 79 -9.97 -16.87 -0.63
C ASP A 79 -10.11 -16.35 0.80
N LEU A 80 -8.99 -16.14 1.50
CA LEU A 80 -8.97 -15.52 2.83
C LEU A 80 -9.54 -14.10 2.76
N ALA A 81 -9.13 -13.31 1.76
CA ALA A 81 -9.65 -11.99 1.49
C ALA A 81 -11.16 -12.01 1.21
N LYS A 82 -11.63 -12.87 0.30
CA LYS A 82 -13.05 -13.02 -0.04
C LYS A 82 -13.91 -13.34 1.18
N ARG A 83 -13.46 -14.26 2.04
CA ARG A 83 -14.21 -14.62 3.25
C ARG A 83 -14.27 -13.50 4.26
N ALA A 84 -13.18 -12.75 4.42
CA ALA A 84 -13.16 -11.57 5.29
C ALA A 84 -14.06 -10.45 4.76
N VAL A 85 -14.06 -10.19 3.44
CA VAL A 85 -14.97 -9.23 2.80
C VAL A 85 -16.44 -9.65 3.00
N ALA A 86 -16.76 -10.93 2.80
CA ALA A 86 -18.11 -11.44 2.99
C ALA A 86 -18.59 -11.27 4.45
N ASP A 87 -17.74 -11.57 5.46
CA ASP A 87 -18.04 -11.33 6.87
C ASP A 87 -18.23 -9.84 7.19
N CYS A 88 -17.36 -8.97 6.63
CA CYS A 88 -17.44 -7.52 6.80
C CYS A 88 -18.75 -6.96 6.24
N LEU A 89 -19.11 -7.31 5.00
CA LEU A 89 -20.36 -6.88 4.37
C LEU A 89 -21.60 -7.44 5.07
N ALA A 90 -21.54 -8.67 5.61
CA ALA A 90 -22.64 -9.25 6.34
C ALA A 90 -22.96 -8.49 7.66
N ARG A 91 -21.98 -7.80 8.25
CA ARG A 91 -22.10 -7.00 9.48
C ARG A 91 -22.35 -5.53 9.19
N SER A 92 -22.01 -5.05 8.02
CA SER A 92 -22.13 -3.65 7.61
C SER A 92 -23.57 -3.29 7.25
N ARG A 93 -23.89 -2.00 7.40
CA ARG A 93 -25.10 -1.40 6.83
C ARG A 93 -24.96 -1.11 5.34
N TYR A 94 -23.74 -1.15 4.79
CA TYR A 94 -23.42 -0.87 3.40
C TYR A 94 -23.34 -2.13 2.57
N GLY A 95 -23.70 -1.99 1.28
CA GLY A 95 -23.47 -3.01 0.25
C GLY A 95 -22.27 -2.68 -0.63
N PRO A 96 -21.89 -3.58 -1.56
CA PRO A 96 -20.77 -3.36 -2.47
C PRO A 96 -20.86 -2.09 -3.31
N GLN A 97 -22.08 -1.67 -3.69
CA GLN A 97 -22.32 -0.47 -4.51
C GLN A 97 -22.10 0.84 -3.75
N ASP A 98 -22.00 0.80 -2.42
CA ASP A 98 -21.80 1.97 -1.56
C ASP A 98 -20.33 2.28 -1.32
N ILE A 99 -19.41 1.42 -1.78
CA ILE A 99 -17.97 1.56 -1.59
C ILE A 99 -17.36 2.33 -2.77
N ASP A 100 -16.67 3.42 -2.45
CA ASP A 100 -16.03 4.31 -3.42
C ASP A 100 -14.55 3.96 -3.66
N LEU A 101 -13.89 3.33 -2.68
CA LEU A 101 -12.48 2.96 -2.73
C LEU A 101 -12.28 1.55 -2.17
N LEU A 102 -11.56 0.71 -2.90
CA LEU A 102 -11.19 -0.65 -2.49
C LEU A 102 -9.67 -0.80 -2.52
N LEU A 103 -9.06 -0.90 -1.35
CA LEU A 103 -7.61 -1.10 -1.19
C LEU A 103 -7.31 -2.50 -0.70
N CYS A 104 -6.50 -3.25 -1.43
CA CYS A 104 -5.99 -4.54 -0.98
C CYS A 104 -4.53 -4.42 -0.52
N ALA A 105 -4.24 -4.87 0.70
CA ALA A 105 -2.95 -4.70 1.37
C ALA A 105 -2.22 -6.02 1.65
N ASN A 106 -2.35 -6.98 0.72
CA ASN A 106 -1.72 -8.29 0.84
C ASN A 106 -0.19 -8.21 0.66
N ILE A 107 0.56 -8.86 1.54
CA ILE A 107 1.95 -9.25 1.27
C ILE A 107 1.95 -10.46 0.33
N SER A 108 1.17 -11.48 0.69
CA SER A 108 1.04 -12.69 -0.10
C SER A 108 -0.05 -12.54 -1.16
N ARG A 109 0.30 -12.88 -2.41
CA ARG A 109 -0.64 -13.02 -3.55
C ARG A 109 -0.57 -14.44 -4.11
N CYS A 110 -0.36 -15.41 -3.22
CA CYS A 110 -0.39 -16.83 -3.57
C CYS A 110 -1.86 -17.27 -3.73
N ASP A 111 -2.34 -17.28 -4.96
CA ASP A 111 -3.76 -17.41 -5.31
C ASP A 111 -4.11 -18.74 -6.00
N GLY A 112 -3.25 -19.72 -5.88
CA GLY A 112 -3.51 -21.02 -6.48
C GLY A 112 -2.50 -22.10 -6.05
N PRO A 113 -2.69 -23.34 -6.50
CA PRO A 113 -1.77 -24.45 -6.25
C PRO A 113 -0.37 -24.12 -6.78
N ASP A 114 0.64 -24.90 -6.34
CA ASP A 114 2.06 -24.70 -6.70
C ASP A 114 2.60 -23.31 -6.31
N PHE A 115 2.05 -22.73 -5.22
CA PHE A 115 2.39 -21.39 -4.75
C PHE A 115 2.34 -20.34 -5.87
N ARG A 116 1.34 -20.44 -6.72
CA ARG A 116 1.14 -19.51 -7.84
C ARG A 116 0.91 -18.11 -7.30
N PHE A 117 1.86 -17.23 -7.58
CA PHE A 117 1.80 -15.82 -7.19
C PHE A 117 1.30 -14.99 -8.38
N THR A 118 0.19 -14.27 -8.18
CA THR A 118 -0.48 -13.49 -9.22
C THR A 118 0.01 -12.03 -9.18
N PHE A 119 0.47 -11.52 -10.34
CA PHE A 119 0.86 -10.12 -10.53
C PHE A 119 -0.25 -9.32 -11.20
N GLU A 120 -0.89 -9.91 -12.19
CA GLU A 120 -1.95 -9.29 -12.98
C GLU A 120 -3.11 -10.29 -13.14
N PRO A 121 -4.34 -9.80 -12.99
CA PRO A 121 -4.75 -8.51 -12.48
C PRO A 121 -4.47 -8.33 -10.98
N SER A 122 -4.63 -7.09 -10.45
CA SER A 122 -4.48 -6.82 -9.00
C SER A 122 -5.50 -7.59 -8.17
N THR A 123 -5.17 -7.91 -6.92
CA THR A 123 -6.10 -8.62 -6.01
C THR A 123 -7.36 -7.81 -5.75
N SER A 124 -7.22 -6.48 -5.60
CA SER A 124 -8.36 -5.56 -5.46
C SER A 124 -9.32 -5.63 -6.64
N LEU A 125 -8.80 -5.75 -7.87
CA LEU A 125 -9.63 -5.85 -9.06
C LEU A 125 -10.38 -7.18 -9.15
N LEU A 126 -9.73 -8.29 -8.75
CA LEU A 126 -10.39 -9.59 -8.64
C LEU A 126 -11.51 -9.58 -7.59
N LEU A 127 -11.28 -8.94 -6.44
CA LEU A 127 -12.30 -8.75 -5.40
C LEU A 127 -13.42 -7.84 -5.89
N LYS A 128 -13.09 -6.76 -6.61
CA LYS A 128 -14.06 -5.85 -7.22
C LYS A 128 -15.03 -6.58 -8.14
N GLY A 129 -14.53 -7.41 -9.03
CA GLY A 129 -15.35 -8.24 -9.91
C GLY A 129 -16.20 -9.25 -9.14
N HIS A 130 -15.60 -9.97 -8.18
CA HIS A 130 -16.28 -11.01 -7.40
C HIS A 130 -17.47 -10.50 -6.57
N PHE A 131 -17.34 -9.31 -5.95
CA PHE A 131 -18.38 -8.73 -5.10
C PHE A 131 -19.21 -7.63 -5.80
N ALA A 132 -18.92 -7.35 -7.07
CA ALA A 132 -19.57 -6.29 -7.83
C ALA A 132 -19.45 -4.89 -7.18
N PHE A 133 -18.27 -4.50 -6.74
CA PHE A 133 -17.96 -3.13 -6.29
C PHE A 133 -17.89 -2.17 -7.49
N ARG A 134 -19.03 -1.91 -8.11
CA ARG A 134 -19.12 -1.26 -9.43
C ARG A 134 -18.47 0.13 -9.49
N HIS A 135 -18.56 0.90 -8.39
CA HIS A 135 -18.15 2.30 -8.35
C HIS A 135 -16.78 2.51 -7.71
N ALA A 136 -16.26 1.52 -6.99
CA ALA A 136 -15.00 1.65 -6.28
C ALA A 136 -13.81 1.84 -7.23
N VAL A 137 -12.96 2.81 -6.93
CA VAL A 137 -11.58 2.82 -7.42
C VAL A 137 -10.83 1.72 -6.68
N ALA A 138 -10.13 0.84 -7.41
CA ALA A 138 -9.52 -0.34 -6.82
C ALA A 138 -8.04 -0.44 -7.21
N PHE A 139 -7.15 -0.65 -6.24
CA PHE A 139 -5.74 -0.95 -6.44
C PHE A 139 -5.13 -1.60 -5.20
N ASP A 140 -3.99 -2.26 -5.40
CA ASP A 140 -3.27 -2.90 -4.30
C ASP A 140 -2.21 -1.95 -3.75
N VAL A 141 -1.98 -2.04 -2.43
CA VAL A 141 -0.95 -1.30 -1.70
C VAL A 141 -0.04 -2.31 -1.00
N SER A 142 1.27 -2.16 -1.12
CA SER A 142 2.23 -3.02 -0.44
C SER A 142 3.17 -2.23 0.45
N ASN A 143 3.23 -2.61 1.73
CA ASN A 143 4.19 -2.11 2.70
C ASN A 143 4.42 -3.14 3.82
N ALA A 144 4.65 -4.38 3.41
CA ALA A 144 4.87 -5.51 4.31
C ALA A 144 3.82 -5.54 5.45
N CYS A 145 4.22 -5.84 6.69
CA CYS A 145 3.32 -5.89 7.85
C CYS A 145 2.62 -4.56 8.17
N ALA A 146 3.11 -3.42 7.65
CA ALA A 146 2.47 -2.11 7.77
C ALA A 146 1.43 -1.85 6.66
N GLY A 147 1.22 -2.77 5.72
CA GLY A 147 0.39 -2.58 4.52
C GLY A 147 -1.04 -2.18 4.84
N VAL A 148 -1.70 -2.83 5.81
CA VAL A 148 -3.06 -2.48 6.22
C VAL A 148 -3.13 -1.05 6.77
N PHE A 149 -2.17 -0.62 7.59
CA PHE A 149 -2.14 0.76 8.09
C PHE A 149 -1.75 1.77 7.02
N THR A 150 -0.97 1.37 6.02
CA THR A 150 -0.73 2.19 4.82
C THR A 150 -2.04 2.43 4.08
N ALA A 151 -2.83 1.39 3.85
CA ALA A 151 -4.14 1.50 3.21
C ALA A 151 -5.13 2.32 4.07
N LEU A 152 -5.12 2.16 5.41
CA LEU A 152 -5.92 2.96 6.33
C LEU A 152 -5.54 4.44 6.30
N TYR A 153 -4.24 4.76 6.28
CA TYR A 153 -3.75 6.13 6.14
C TYR A 153 -4.25 6.79 4.85
N LEU A 154 -4.18 6.07 3.72
CA LEU A 154 -4.68 6.55 2.43
C LEU A 154 -6.20 6.73 2.44
N ALA A 155 -6.94 5.76 2.97
CA ALA A 155 -8.39 5.82 3.08
C ALA A 155 -8.83 6.98 3.99
N ASP A 156 -8.22 7.15 5.17
CA ASP A 156 -8.48 8.26 6.10
C ASP A 156 -8.21 9.61 5.42
N ALA A 157 -7.07 9.73 4.73
CA ALA A 157 -6.73 10.96 4.02
C ALA A 157 -7.77 11.30 2.94
N LEU A 158 -8.15 10.34 2.09
CA LEU A 158 -9.10 10.56 1.00
C LEU A 158 -10.52 10.84 1.52
N ILE A 159 -10.96 10.19 2.60
CA ILE A 159 -12.25 10.47 3.25
C ILE A 159 -12.24 11.87 3.88
N THR A 160 -11.21 12.21 4.65
CA THR A 160 -11.14 13.52 5.33
C THR A 160 -10.98 14.69 4.35
N LEU A 161 -10.44 14.44 3.16
CA LEU A 161 -10.37 15.41 2.07
C LEU A 161 -11.67 15.47 1.25
N GLY A 162 -12.64 14.60 1.51
CA GLY A 162 -13.92 14.53 0.79
C GLY A 162 -13.78 14.01 -0.66
N VAL A 163 -12.72 13.25 -0.94
CA VAL A 163 -12.50 12.62 -2.26
C VAL A 163 -13.36 11.37 -2.40
N VAL A 164 -13.49 10.60 -1.32
CA VAL A 164 -14.37 9.43 -1.21
C VAL A 164 -15.19 9.52 0.08
N GLU A 165 -16.36 8.87 0.13
CA GLU A 165 -17.18 8.81 1.33
C GLU A 165 -16.90 7.51 2.11
N ARG A 166 -16.72 6.40 1.41
CA ARG A 166 -16.54 5.07 2.02
C ARG A 166 -15.42 4.30 1.35
N ALA A 167 -14.54 3.77 2.17
CA ALA A 167 -13.43 2.96 1.72
C ALA A 167 -13.47 1.56 2.35
N MET A 168 -13.14 0.54 1.57
CA MET A 168 -12.87 -0.79 2.08
C MET A 168 -11.37 -1.09 2.01
N VAL A 169 -10.80 -1.50 3.13
CA VAL A 169 -9.42 -2.00 3.23
C VAL A 169 -9.46 -3.49 3.50
N VAL A 170 -8.75 -4.27 2.68
CA VAL A 170 -8.76 -5.73 2.73
C VAL A 170 -7.34 -6.27 2.80
N SER A 171 -7.13 -7.35 3.53
CA SER A 171 -5.93 -8.18 3.41
C SER A 171 -6.26 -9.64 3.66
N GLY A 172 -5.75 -10.52 2.79
CA GLY A 172 -5.81 -11.97 2.94
C GLY A 172 -4.40 -12.55 2.94
N GLU A 173 -3.88 -12.94 4.10
CA GLU A 173 -2.50 -13.37 4.27
C GLU A 173 -2.40 -14.88 4.36
N TYR A 174 -2.04 -15.51 3.23
CA TYR A 174 -1.59 -16.89 3.16
C TYR A 174 -0.05 -16.89 3.25
N VAL A 175 0.48 -16.70 4.44
CA VAL A 175 1.93 -16.56 4.67
C VAL A 175 2.58 -17.85 5.16
N THR A 176 1.80 -18.85 5.58
CA THR A 176 2.34 -20.15 6.04
C THR A 176 2.94 -20.99 4.92
N HIS A 177 2.77 -20.61 3.63
CA HIS A 177 3.56 -21.17 2.55
C HIS A 177 5.07 -20.96 2.77
N LEU A 178 5.47 -19.81 3.35
CA LEU A 178 6.86 -19.54 3.74
C LEU A 178 7.34 -20.47 4.87
N THR A 179 6.45 -20.80 5.81
CA THR A 179 6.74 -21.81 6.84
C THR A 179 7.08 -23.15 6.20
N ARG A 180 6.23 -23.63 5.30
CA ARG A 180 6.42 -24.93 4.59
C ARG A 180 7.73 -24.95 3.80
N ALA A 181 8.03 -23.86 3.08
CA ALA A 181 9.26 -23.73 2.30
C ALA A 181 10.53 -23.68 3.19
N ALA A 182 10.46 -23.03 4.35
CA ALA A 182 11.60 -22.85 5.25
C ALA A 182 11.90 -24.07 6.14
N GLN A 183 10.89 -24.85 6.54
CA GLN A 183 11.04 -25.99 7.49
C GLN A 183 12.22 -26.92 7.18
N PRO A 184 12.43 -27.44 5.97
CA PRO A 184 13.54 -28.36 5.69
C PRO A 184 14.90 -27.67 5.66
N LEU A 185 14.94 -26.33 5.55
CA LEU A 185 16.16 -25.55 5.32
C LEU A 185 16.75 -24.94 6.58
N ILE A 186 15.93 -24.69 7.63
CA ILE A 186 16.37 -23.98 8.84
C ILE A 186 17.37 -24.83 9.62
N GLY A 187 18.55 -24.24 9.86
CA GLY A 187 19.65 -24.90 10.59
C GLY A 187 19.63 -24.68 12.11
N GLY A 188 18.97 -23.63 12.61
CA GLY A 188 18.93 -23.28 14.03
C GLY A 188 18.26 -21.93 14.29
N VAL A 189 18.30 -21.45 15.53
CA VAL A 189 17.66 -20.19 15.96
C VAL A 189 18.31 -18.94 15.37
N SER A 190 19.54 -19.03 14.87
CA SER A 190 20.25 -17.92 14.22
C SER A 190 20.05 -17.91 12.69
N ASP A 191 19.32 -18.88 12.14
CA ASP A 191 18.99 -18.92 10.74
C ASP A 191 18.02 -17.77 10.41
N PRO A 192 18.28 -16.94 9.40
CA PRO A 192 17.42 -15.80 9.06
C PRO A 192 16.00 -16.20 8.63
N ARG A 193 15.79 -17.48 8.29
CA ARG A 193 14.45 -18.04 7.99
C ARG A 193 13.69 -18.52 9.22
N PHE A 194 14.32 -18.52 10.41
CA PHE A 194 13.68 -18.95 11.65
C PHE A 194 12.34 -18.25 11.93
N PRO A 195 12.16 -16.93 11.67
CA PRO A 195 10.88 -16.26 11.84
C PRO A 195 9.73 -16.83 11.00
N CYS A 196 9.99 -17.50 9.87
CA CYS A 196 8.96 -18.19 9.08
C CYS A 196 8.17 -19.22 9.92
N LEU A 197 8.77 -19.78 10.97
CA LEU A 197 8.10 -20.75 11.85
C LEU A 197 7.08 -20.10 12.79
N THR A 198 7.01 -18.76 12.86
CA THR A 198 6.06 -18.02 13.72
C THR A 198 4.78 -17.66 13.00
N LEU A 199 4.71 -17.83 11.68
CA LEU A 199 3.64 -17.34 10.82
C LEU A 199 2.33 -18.11 11.02
N GLY A 200 1.21 -17.38 10.82
CA GLY A 200 -0.15 -17.89 10.78
C GLY A 200 -0.96 -17.18 9.69
N ASP A 201 -2.02 -17.79 9.20
CA ASP A 201 -2.86 -17.27 8.12
C ASP A 201 -4.13 -16.61 8.66
N ALA A 202 -4.55 -15.51 8.05
CA ALA A 202 -5.78 -14.80 8.35
C ALA A 202 -6.24 -13.91 7.19
N GLY A 203 -7.52 -13.57 7.18
CA GLY A 203 -8.08 -12.53 6.34
C GLY A 203 -8.77 -11.46 7.20
N ILE A 204 -8.68 -10.19 6.80
CA ILE A 204 -9.43 -9.07 7.37
C ILE A 204 -10.03 -8.20 6.28
N ALA A 205 -11.15 -7.55 6.61
CA ALA A 205 -11.72 -6.47 5.81
C ALA A 205 -12.33 -5.42 6.75
N LEU A 206 -12.14 -4.15 6.41
CA LEU A 206 -12.66 -3.01 7.16
C LEU A 206 -13.39 -2.07 6.21
N ILE A 207 -14.55 -1.55 6.63
CA ILE A 207 -15.19 -0.41 5.98
C ILE A 207 -14.96 0.82 6.84
N LEU A 208 -14.47 1.89 6.21
CA LEU A 208 -14.25 3.20 6.82
C LEU A 208 -15.24 4.20 6.25
N GLU A 209 -15.67 5.11 7.12
CA GLU A 209 -16.54 6.23 6.77
C GLU A 209 -16.18 7.47 7.60
N PRO A 210 -16.68 8.69 7.26
CA PRO A 210 -16.58 9.85 8.13
C PRO A 210 -17.19 9.59 9.49
N SER A 211 -16.50 9.94 10.58
CA SER A 211 -17.05 9.81 11.93
C SER A 211 -18.22 10.77 12.13
N PRO A 212 -19.38 10.29 12.61
CA PRO A 212 -20.50 11.15 12.97
C PRO A 212 -20.31 11.85 14.32
N LEU A 213 -19.28 11.47 15.09
CA LEU A 213 -19.04 11.93 16.45
C LEU A 213 -17.63 12.53 16.59
N ASP A 214 -17.55 13.67 17.24
CA ASP A 214 -16.27 14.30 17.56
C ASP A 214 -15.44 13.42 18.52
N GLY A 215 -14.16 13.29 18.25
CA GLY A 215 -13.24 12.53 19.09
C GLY A 215 -13.38 11.01 19.02
N VAL A 216 -14.23 10.50 18.14
CA VAL A 216 -14.39 9.06 17.84
C VAL A 216 -13.76 8.74 16.50
N GLY A 217 -13.18 7.53 16.35
CA GLY A 217 -12.46 7.11 15.15
C GLY A 217 -10.97 7.40 15.24
N PHE A 218 -10.30 7.56 14.09
CA PHE A 218 -8.86 7.87 14.00
C PHE A 218 -8.60 9.34 14.27
N GLN A 219 -7.98 9.66 15.41
CA GLN A 219 -7.50 11.00 15.73
C GLN A 219 -6.16 11.30 15.06
N ALA A 220 -5.35 10.27 14.85
CA ALA A 220 -4.08 10.34 14.15
C ALA A 220 -3.74 8.98 13.51
N ILE A 221 -3.20 9.01 12.32
CA ILE A 221 -2.43 7.94 11.70
C ILE A 221 -1.17 8.60 11.17
N ASP A 222 -0.02 8.29 11.74
CA ASP A 222 1.26 8.83 11.29
C ASP A 222 2.27 7.70 11.11
N ILE A 223 2.89 7.64 9.92
CA ILE A 223 3.74 6.54 9.48
C ILE A 223 4.91 7.13 8.70
N PHE A 224 6.10 6.56 8.91
CA PHE A 224 7.30 6.92 8.17
C PHE A 224 8.20 5.70 7.93
N THR A 225 9.18 5.84 7.05
CA THR A 225 10.08 4.77 6.64
C THR A 225 11.54 5.13 6.92
N LEU A 226 12.27 4.19 7.51
CA LEU A 226 13.71 4.25 7.72
C LEU A 226 14.38 3.28 6.73
N GLY A 227 14.53 3.71 5.48
CA GLY A 227 14.90 2.88 4.34
C GLY A 227 16.22 2.13 4.47
N ARG A 228 17.20 2.66 5.22
CA ARG A 228 18.50 2.02 5.48
C ARG A 228 18.39 0.62 6.11
N TYR A 229 17.27 0.32 6.78
CA TYR A 229 17.02 -0.98 7.41
C TYR A 229 16.19 -1.92 6.54
N SER A 230 15.89 -1.53 5.30
CA SER A 230 15.15 -2.38 4.36
C SER A 230 15.78 -3.76 4.12
N PRO A 231 17.12 -3.95 4.13
CA PRO A 231 17.73 -5.27 3.98
C PRO A 231 17.53 -6.23 5.17
N TYR A 232 16.99 -5.75 6.30
CA TYR A 232 16.84 -6.59 7.50
C TYR A 232 15.72 -7.63 7.39
N CYS A 233 14.77 -7.44 6.46
CA CYS A 233 13.77 -8.47 6.15
C CYS A 233 13.44 -8.41 4.67
N VAL A 234 13.77 -9.49 3.95
CA VAL A 234 13.52 -9.60 2.51
C VAL A 234 12.84 -10.91 2.20
N ALA A 235 11.69 -10.83 1.52
CA ALA A 235 10.99 -11.99 0.96
C ALA A 235 10.92 -11.89 -0.57
N ASN A 236 11.38 -12.95 -1.23
CA ASN A 236 11.50 -13.00 -2.68
C ASN A 236 11.44 -14.44 -3.22
N LEU A 237 11.35 -14.55 -4.53
CA LEU A 237 11.47 -15.83 -5.23
C LEU A 237 12.95 -16.19 -5.40
N THR A 238 13.31 -17.45 -5.14
CA THR A 238 14.67 -17.96 -5.33
C THR A 238 14.83 -18.57 -6.72
N PRO A 239 16.08 -18.74 -7.23
CA PRO A 239 16.35 -19.46 -8.49
C PRO A 239 15.84 -20.90 -8.51
N SER A 240 15.67 -21.53 -7.34
CA SER A 240 15.07 -22.87 -7.22
C SER A 240 13.53 -22.84 -7.31
N GLY A 241 12.91 -21.69 -7.53
CA GLY A 241 11.47 -21.52 -7.62
C GLY A 241 10.75 -21.53 -6.27
N SER A 242 11.47 -21.48 -5.16
CA SER A 242 10.87 -21.44 -3.82
C SER A 242 10.75 -20.01 -3.33
N TRP A 243 9.66 -19.68 -2.67
CA TRP A 243 9.55 -18.44 -1.92
C TRP A 243 10.36 -18.54 -0.63
N THR A 244 11.08 -17.48 -0.28
CA THR A 244 11.86 -17.38 0.95
C THR A 244 11.65 -16.04 1.63
N MET A 245 11.77 -16.02 2.95
CA MET A 245 11.84 -14.80 3.76
C MET A 245 13.05 -14.91 4.69
N ASN A 246 13.96 -13.97 4.59
CA ASN A 246 15.14 -13.86 5.42
C ASN A 246 15.01 -12.62 6.31
N THR A 247 15.07 -12.80 7.63
CA THR A 247 14.86 -11.73 8.60
C THR A 247 15.98 -11.70 9.63
N LEU A 248 16.69 -10.59 9.74
CA LEU A 248 17.61 -10.28 10.85
C LEU A 248 16.78 -9.78 12.05
N TYR A 249 16.01 -10.71 12.65
CA TYR A 249 14.93 -10.36 13.57
C TYR A 249 15.39 -9.70 14.88
N ARG A 250 16.64 -9.94 15.31
CA ARG A 250 17.22 -9.33 16.52
C ARG A 250 17.58 -7.89 16.27
N GLU A 251 18.28 -7.66 15.17
CA GLU A 251 18.70 -6.35 14.68
C GLU A 251 17.49 -5.48 14.39
N MET A 252 16.50 -6.03 13.69
CA MET A 252 15.25 -5.34 13.39
C MET A 252 14.49 -4.92 14.66
N ALA A 253 14.40 -5.80 15.66
CA ALA A 253 13.77 -5.50 16.95
C ALA A 253 14.56 -4.45 17.76
N GLU A 254 15.87 -4.35 17.55
CA GLU A 254 16.71 -3.36 18.21
C GLU A 254 16.51 -1.96 17.61
N VAL A 255 16.60 -1.83 16.29
CA VAL A 255 16.52 -0.55 15.60
C VAL A 255 15.09 0.03 15.56
N SER A 256 14.06 -0.79 15.73
CA SER A 256 12.66 -0.33 15.69
C SER A 256 12.15 0.24 17.02
N LEU A 257 12.75 -0.13 18.16
CA LEU A 257 12.16 0.14 19.48
C LEU A 257 12.12 1.64 19.79
N GLU A 258 13.26 2.32 19.67
CA GLU A 258 13.35 3.75 20.00
C GLU A 258 12.51 4.63 19.06
N PRO A 259 12.61 4.48 17.72
CA PRO A 259 11.75 5.24 16.81
C PRO A 259 10.26 5.04 17.12
N THR A 260 9.82 3.81 17.37
CA THR A 260 8.42 3.51 17.68
C THR A 260 7.97 4.19 18.97
N LEU A 261 8.77 4.12 20.05
CA LEU A 261 8.41 4.69 21.34
C LEU A 261 8.42 6.21 21.33
N SER A 262 9.46 6.83 20.76
CA SER A 262 9.56 8.29 20.65
C SER A 262 8.42 8.84 19.81
N HIS A 263 8.11 8.20 18.69
CA HIS A 263 6.99 8.58 17.83
C HIS A 263 5.62 8.34 18.51
N PHE A 264 5.47 7.28 19.32
CA PHE A 264 4.26 7.07 20.13
C PHE A 264 4.00 8.26 21.06
N LEU A 265 5.02 8.72 21.78
CA LEU A 265 4.88 9.87 22.68
C LEU A 265 4.57 11.16 21.91
N GLN A 266 5.16 11.36 20.73
CA GLN A 266 4.86 12.50 19.86
C GLN A 266 3.40 12.49 19.40
N VAL A 267 2.89 11.35 18.90
CA VAL A 267 1.50 11.23 18.44
C VAL A 267 0.52 11.55 19.57
N LEU A 268 0.77 11.05 20.77
CA LEU A 268 -0.06 11.36 21.95
C LEU A 268 -0.01 12.84 22.30
N SER A 269 1.18 13.44 22.31
CA SER A 269 1.36 14.87 22.58
C SER A 269 0.61 15.74 21.57
N CYS A 270 0.73 15.44 20.27
CA CYS A 270 0.03 16.15 19.20
C CYS A 270 -1.51 16.01 19.31
N ALA A 271 -1.99 14.89 19.84
CA ALA A 271 -3.41 14.63 20.09
C ALA A 271 -3.89 15.11 21.47
N ASN A 272 -3.04 15.79 22.25
CA ASN A 272 -3.32 16.19 23.64
C ASN A 272 -3.86 15.04 24.50
N THR A 273 -3.27 13.85 24.36
CA THR A 273 -3.67 12.61 25.03
C THR A 273 -2.54 12.16 25.96
N GLN A 274 -2.88 11.73 27.18
CA GLN A 274 -1.90 11.13 28.08
C GLN A 274 -1.85 9.61 27.88
N PRO A 275 -0.71 8.96 28.10
CA PRO A 275 -0.64 7.49 28.05
C PRO A 275 -1.63 6.80 29.00
N THR A 276 -2.00 7.43 30.10
CA THR A 276 -3.00 6.95 31.08
C THR A 276 -4.42 6.99 30.58
N ASP A 277 -4.70 7.75 29.49
CA ASP A 277 -6.02 7.81 28.87
C ASP A 277 -6.26 6.62 27.91
N LEU A 278 -5.22 5.83 27.67
CA LEU A 278 -5.29 4.66 26.80
C LEU A 278 -5.75 3.42 27.58
N ALA A 279 -6.76 2.72 27.05
CA ALA A 279 -7.14 1.41 27.55
C ALA A 279 -6.13 0.34 27.08
N HIS A 280 -5.74 0.40 25.80
CA HIS A 280 -4.88 -0.64 25.21
C HIS A 280 -3.84 -0.07 24.26
N ILE A 281 -2.71 -0.79 24.15
CA ILE A 281 -1.75 -0.65 23.03
C ILE A 281 -1.71 -1.98 22.30
N ILE A 282 -1.87 -1.93 20.99
CA ILE A 282 -1.87 -3.08 20.10
C ILE A 282 -0.64 -2.98 19.20
N THR A 283 0.37 -3.80 19.48
CA THR A 283 1.61 -3.85 18.69
C THR A 283 1.50 -4.89 17.59
N HIS A 284 2.38 -4.81 16.59
CA HIS A 284 2.55 -5.91 15.66
C HIS A 284 2.96 -7.20 16.40
N GLN A 285 2.21 -8.28 16.18
CA GLN A 285 2.30 -9.55 16.94
C GLN A 285 3.36 -10.47 16.31
N THR A 286 4.62 -10.36 16.75
CA THR A 286 5.74 -11.19 16.22
C THR A 286 6.25 -12.25 17.18
N SER A 287 6.51 -11.87 18.42
CA SER A 287 6.90 -12.78 19.50
C SER A 287 6.62 -12.18 20.86
N ARG A 288 6.35 -13.02 21.86
CA ARG A 288 6.15 -12.57 23.25
C ARG A 288 7.38 -11.85 23.81
N ARG A 289 8.57 -12.20 23.34
CA ARG A 289 9.80 -11.48 23.72
C ARG A 289 9.78 -10.04 23.24
N THR A 290 9.36 -9.79 22.01
CA THR A 290 9.23 -8.43 21.44
C THR A 290 8.19 -7.63 22.21
N ILE A 291 7.00 -8.20 22.47
CA ILE A 291 5.94 -7.55 23.25
C ILE A 291 6.43 -7.19 24.66
N ARG A 292 7.11 -8.10 25.35
CA ARG A 292 7.67 -7.84 26.70
C ARG A 292 8.75 -6.76 26.67
N ARG A 293 9.55 -6.67 25.61
CA ARG A 293 10.56 -5.61 25.45
C ARG A 293 9.88 -4.25 25.27
N ALA A 294 8.85 -4.17 24.43
CA ALA A 294 8.03 -2.97 24.25
C ALA A 294 7.36 -2.55 25.57
N ALA A 295 6.79 -3.50 26.33
CA ALA A 295 6.18 -3.24 27.63
C ALA A 295 7.17 -2.65 28.66
N ARG A 296 8.42 -3.16 28.68
CA ARG A 296 9.46 -2.60 29.56
C ARG A 296 9.85 -1.18 29.16
N ALA A 297 10.06 -0.96 27.85
CA ALA A 297 10.42 0.35 27.32
C ALA A 297 9.35 1.39 27.62
N LEU A 298 8.08 1.04 27.38
CA LEU A 298 6.93 1.88 27.73
C LEU A 298 6.90 2.20 29.23
N ARG A 299 7.04 1.19 30.11
CA ARG A 299 7.03 1.40 31.56
C ARG A 299 8.15 2.34 32.02
N ASN A 300 9.34 2.22 31.43
CA ASN A 300 10.46 3.09 31.74
C ASN A 300 10.26 4.54 31.24
N ALA A 301 9.46 4.74 30.20
CA ALA A 301 9.14 6.07 29.65
C ALA A 301 8.00 6.76 30.40
N LEU A 302 7.21 6.02 31.20
CA LEU A 302 6.10 6.57 31.97
C LEU A 302 6.50 6.93 33.41
N PRO A 303 5.84 7.94 34.04
CA PRO A 303 6.03 8.23 35.45
C PRO A 303 5.76 6.99 36.31
N SER A 304 6.56 6.77 37.36
CA SER A 304 6.48 5.58 38.23
C SER A 304 5.13 5.39 38.91
N SER A 305 4.36 6.47 39.08
CA SER A 305 3.01 6.49 39.66
C SER A 305 1.90 6.11 38.67
N SER A 306 2.22 6.01 37.36
CA SER A 306 1.22 5.74 36.33
C SER A 306 0.96 4.26 36.14
N THR A 307 -0.30 3.87 35.99
CA THR A 307 -0.66 2.52 35.52
C THR A 307 -0.50 2.49 34.00
N PRO A 308 0.38 1.66 33.45
CA PRO A 308 0.54 1.56 32.00
C PRO A 308 -0.71 0.95 31.34
N PRO A 309 -1.06 1.36 30.11
CA PRO A 309 -2.14 0.74 29.35
C PRO A 309 -1.87 -0.75 29.12
N ASN A 310 -2.94 -1.51 28.90
CA ASN A 310 -2.84 -2.93 28.61
C ASN A 310 -2.16 -3.16 27.24
N LEU A 311 -1.09 -3.93 27.23
CA LEU A 311 -0.42 -4.34 25.99
C LEU A 311 -1.00 -5.66 25.49
N VAL A 312 -1.67 -5.63 24.35
CA VAL A 312 -2.38 -6.79 23.80
C VAL A 312 -1.39 -7.87 23.31
N ASP A 313 -1.66 -9.12 23.70
CA ASP A 313 -0.94 -10.33 23.28
C ASP A 313 -1.94 -11.42 22.90
N ASN A 314 -2.06 -11.74 21.59
CA ASN A 314 -2.87 -12.85 21.08
C ASN A 314 -2.03 -13.93 20.37
N LEU A 315 -0.70 -13.88 20.54
CA LEU A 315 0.27 -14.75 19.85
C LEU A 315 0.06 -16.25 20.12
N ALA A 316 -0.41 -16.60 21.32
CA ALA A 316 -0.48 -18.01 21.74
C ALA A 316 -1.29 -18.87 20.76
N GLU A 317 -2.37 -18.33 20.19
CA GLU A 317 -3.31 -19.06 19.33
C GLU A 317 -3.28 -18.61 17.86
N ARG A 318 -2.67 -17.45 17.56
CA ARG A 318 -2.70 -16.86 16.22
C ARG A 318 -1.34 -16.89 15.53
N GLY A 319 -0.25 -16.82 16.30
CA GLY A 319 1.07 -16.58 15.75
C GLY A 319 1.15 -15.20 15.12
N ASN A 320 2.07 -15.02 14.18
CA ASN A 320 2.22 -13.80 13.42
C ASN A 320 1.40 -13.87 12.12
N THR A 321 0.30 -13.15 12.05
CA THR A 321 -0.58 -13.10 10.89
C THR A 321 -0.26 -11.93 9.95
N ALA A 322 1.01 -11.53 9.90
CA ALA A 322 1.56 -10.51 9.00
C ALA A 322 0.78 -9.17 9.06
N SER A 323 0.32 -8.62 7.94
CA SER A 323 -0.36 -7.33 7.88
C SER A 323 -1.73 -7.33 8.61
N THR A 324 -2.37 -8.48 8.80
CA THR A 324 -3.67 -8.63 9.46
C THR A 324 -3.59 -8.61 11.00
N ALA A 325 -2.38 -8.73 11.57
CA ALA A 325 -2.15 -9.05 12.98
C ALA A 325 -2.86 -8.12 13.99
N HIS A 326 -2.89 -6.82 13.72
CA HIS A 326 -3.50 -5.84 14.62
C HIS A 326 -5.03 -6.02 14.71
N PHE A 327 -5.70 -6.23 13.56
CA PHE A 327 -7.16 -6.34 13.55
C PHE A 327 -7.67 -7.72 13.92
N VAL A 328 -6.88 -8.77 13.72
CA VAL A 328 -7.13 -10.08 14.34
C VAL A 328 -7.04 -9.95 15.86
N ALA A 329 -6.06 -9.20 16.38
CA ALA A 329 -5.94 -8.96 17.83
C ALA A 329 -7.11 -8.13 18.37
N VAL A 330 -7.54 -7.07 17.66
CA VAL A 330 -8.75 -6.29 18.01
C VAL A 330 -9.96 -7.22 18.12
N HIS A 331 -10.20 -8.02 17.08
CA HIS A 331 -11.36 -8.92 17.04
C HIS A 331 -11.35 -9.92 18.21
N ASP A 332 -10.22 -10.54 18.50
CA ASP A 332 -10.09 -11.46 19.64
C ASP A 332 -10.35 -10.76 20.98
N GLN A 333 -9.81 -9.53 21.17
CA GLN A 333 -10.00 -8.77 22.40
C GLN A 333 -11.44 -8.20 22.55
N VAL A 334 -12.10 -7.91 21.45
CA VAL A 334 -13.53 -7.56 21.46
C VAL A 334 -14.37 -8.76 21.88
N LEU A 335 -14.15 -9.94 21.28
CA LEU A 335 -14.92 -11.14 21.60
C LEU A 335 -14.75 -11.60 23.06
N ASN A 336 -13.57 -11.45 23.65
CA ASN A 336 -13.34 -11.78 25.06
C ASN A 336 -13.74 -10.68 26.04
N GLY A 337 -14.27 -9.55 25.54
CA GLY A 337 -14.76 -8.44 26.35
C GLY A 337 -13.70 -7.50 26.92
N SER A 338 -12.44 -7.63 26.50
CA SER A 338 -11.33 -6.75 26.94
C SER A 338 -11.43 -5.38 26.27
N ILE A 339 -11.67 -5.31 24.95
CA ILE A 339 -11.92 -4.06 24.24
C ILE A 339 -13.42 -3.78 24.27
N ARG A 340 -13.79 -2.55 24.64
CA ARG A 340 -15.16 -2.07 24.81
C ARG A 340 -15.40 -0.80 23.99
N SER A 341 -16.67 -0.50 23.78
CA SER A 341 -17.09 0.78 23.20
C SER A 341 -16.62 1.95 24.07
N GLY A 342 -16.06 2.97 23.42
CA GLY A 342 -15.46 4.15 24.08
C GLY A 342 -13.97 3.97 24.42
N ASP A 343 -13.40 2.77 24.34
CA ASP A 343 -11.98 2.55 24.64
C ASP A 343 -11.11 3.31 23.64
N ARG A 344 -10.08 3.98 24.18
CA ARG A 344 -9.05 4.64 23.39
C ARG A 344 -7.83 3.73 23.29
N VAL A 345 -7.36 3.50 22.07
CA VAL A 345 -6.25 2.58 21.80
C VAL A 345 -5.19 3.23 20.92
N VAL A 346 -3.95 2.75 21.05
CA VAL A 346 -2.90 3.04 20.08
C VAL A 346 -2.49 1.74 19.38
N PHE A 347 -2.44 1.81 18.06
CA PHE A 347 -1.80 0.81 17.23
C PHE A 347 -0.35 1.21 17.01
N ALA A 348 0.59 0.41 17.50
CA ALA A 348 2.01 0.60 17.24
C ALA A 348 2.40 -0.24 16.02
N ILE A 349 2.68 0.45 14.92
CA ILE A 349 2.86 -0.10 13.58
C ILE A 349 4.33 -0.33 13.34
N ASN A 350 4.68 -1.56 12.96
CA ASN A 350 6.03 -1.91 12.52
C ASN A 350 5.93 -2.87 11.34
N GLY A 351 6.70 -2.58 10.29
CA GLY A 351 6.81 -3.42 9.11
C GLY A 351 8.23 -3.44 8.58
N SER A 352 8.54 -4.42 7.75
CA SER A 352 9.81 -4.43 7.01
C SER A 352 9.94 -3.16 6.18
N GLY A 353 11.20 -2.67 6.03
CA GLY A 353 11.37 -1.46 5.26
C GLY A 353 12.38 -0.44 5.82
N LEU A 354 12.60 -0.17 7.06
CA LEU A 354 11.76 -0.36 8.25
C LEU A 354 10.63 0.68 8.23
N THR A 355 9.40 0.26 8.23
CA THR A 355 8.26 1.18 8.39
C THR A 355 7.87 1.22 9.86
N VAL A 356 7.75 2.45 10.40
CA VAL A 356 7.37 2.74 11.78
C VAL A 356 6.18 3.69 11.77
N GLY A 357 5.22 3.47 12.66
CA GLY A 357 4.08 4.36 12.80
C GLY A 357 3.31 4.15 14.09
N ASN A 358 2.41 5.08 14.36
CA ASN A 358 1.43 4.95 15.42
C ASN A 358 0.09 5.53 14.96
N ALA A 359 -1.00 4.85 15.31
CA ALA A 359 -2.34 5.34 15.07
C ALA A 359 -3.12 5.40 16.39
N LEU A 360 -3.72 6.57 16.68
CA LEU A 360 -4.59 6.78 17.84
C LEU A 360 -6.03 6.65 17.40
N TYR A 361 -6.78 5.76 18.05
CA TYR A 361 -8.16 5.45 17.71
C TYR A 361 -9.04 5.36 18.95
N THR A 362 -10.25 5.93 18.88
CA THR A 362 -11.30 5.76 19.90
C THR A 362 -12.45 4.98 19.28
N PHE A 363 -12.83 3.86 19.91
CA PHE A 363 -13.94 3.04 19.44
C PHE A 363 -15.28 3.75 19.65
N ASP A 364 -16.14 3.63 18.64
CA ASP A 364 -17.59 3.84 18.75
C ASP A 364 -18.25 2.60 19.40
N ASP A 365 -19.46 2.24 18.99
CA ASP A 365 -20.17 1.03 19.40
C ASP A 365 -19.76 -0.25 18.64
N LEU A 366 -18.74 -0.20 17.77
CA LEU A 366 -18.25 -1.35 16.99
C LEU A 366 -17.98 -2.60 17.85
N PRO A 367 -17.34 -2.51 19.05
CA PRO A 367 -17.14 -3.66 19.91
C PRO A 367 -18.46 -4.33 20.34
N ASP A 368 -19.49 -3.55 20.64
CA ASP A 368 -20.80 -4.09 21.03
C ASP A 368 -21.52 -4.70 19.83
N ARG A 369 -21.40 -4.11 18.65
CA ARG A 369 -21.96 -4.66 17.39
C ARG A 369 -21.32 -5.99 17.03
N ILE A 370 -19.99 -6.14 17.18
CA ILE A 370 -19.29 -7.41 16.93
C ILE A 370 -19.76 -8.49 17.90
N ARG A 371 -19.86 -8.19 19.22
CA ARG A 371 -20.32 -9.16 20.24
C ARG A 371 -21.79 -9.54 20.08
N GLY A 372 -22.62 -8.55 19.75
CA GLY A 372 -24.07 -8.74 19.64
C GLY A 372 -24.53 -9.45 18.38
N GLY A 373 -23.63 -9.67 17.40
CA GLY A 373 -23.98 -10.22 16.10
C GLY A 373 -25.00 -9.35 15.33
N ARG A 374 -25.17 -8.09 15.74
CA ARG A 374 -26.16 -7.18 15.16
C ARG A 374 -25.60 -6.53 13.91
N LYS A 375 -26.42 -6.51 12.85
CA LYS A 375 -26.22 -5.55 11.76
C LYS A 375 -26.36 -4.15 12.34
N THR A 376 -25.54 -3.22 11.86
CA THR A 376 -25.75 -1.79 12.12
C THR A 376 -27.21 -1.47 11.79
N VAL A 377 -27.95 -0.90 12.74
CA VAL A 377 -29.31 -0.43 12.46
C VAL A 377 -29.19 0.62 11.36
N ALA A 378 -29.90 0.42 10.26
CA ALA A 378 -29.86 1.35 9.15
C ALA A 378 -30.14 2.76 9.70
N ALA A 379 -29.13 3.63 9.65
CA ALA A 379 -29.43 5.05 9.69
C ALA A 379 -30.40 5.32 8.53
N PRO A 380 -31.36 6.23 8.67
CA PRO A 380 -32.21 6.59 7.56
C PRO A 380 -31.32 6.88 6.37
N PRO A 381 -31.66 6.39 5.16
CA PRO A 381 -30.83 6.59 4.00
C PRO A 381 -30.55 8.09 3.89
N MET A 382 -29.31 8.48 4.14
CA MET A 382 -28.85 9.79 3.70
C MET A 382 -29.17 9.82 2.21
N PRO A 383 -29.82 10.87 1.70
CA PRO A 383 -30.09 10.94 0.27
C PRO A 383 -28.78 10.69 -0.44
N SER A 384 -28.75 9.63 -1.24
CA SER A 384 -27.58 9.27 -2.05
C SER A 384 -27.28 10.45 -2.96
N LEU A 385 -26.43 11.32 -2.49
CA LEU A 385 -25.75 12.28 -3.34
C LEU A 385 -24.82 11.42 -4.19
N HIS A 386 -25.29 11.09 -5.37
CA HIS A 386 -24.69 10.36 -6.45
C HIS A 386 -23.34 9.69 -6.18
N PRO A 387 -23.24 8.33 -6.35
CA PRO A 387 -22.03 7.58 -6.15
C PRO A 387 -21.03 7.91 -7.29
N ARG A 388 -20.19 8.87 -7.08
CA ARG A 388 -19.01 9.11 -7.91
C ARG A 388 -17.88 9.46 -6.96
N PRO A 389 -16.69 8.81 -7.09
CA PRO A 389 -15.49 9.42 -6.55
C PRO A 389 -15.49 10.85 -7.13
N ARG A 390 -15.80 11.81 -6.27
CA ARG A 390 -15.70 13.20 -6.63
C ARG A 390 -14.22 13.50 -6.61
N THR A 391 -13.55 13.27 -7.76
CA THR A 391 -12.36 14.04 -8.02
C THR A 391 -12.80 15.48 -7.84
N ARG A 392 -12.36 16.10 -6.75
CA ARG A 392 -12.69 17.48 -6.45
C ARG A 392 -12.06 18.27 -7.57
N THR A 393 -12.85 18.68 -8.57
CA THR A 393 -12.38 19.58 -9.63
C THR A 393 -11.85 20.80 -8.89
N PRO A 394 -10.54 21.09 -8.92
CA PRO A 394 -10.02 22.27 -8.24
C PRO A 394 -10.78 23.48 -8.76
N SER A 395 -11.29 24.31 -7.86
CA SER A 395 -11.89 25.58 -8.25
C SER A 395 -10.91 26.34 -9.14
N PRO A 396 -11.37 27.08 -10.16
CA PRO A 396 -10.49 27.91 -10.98
C PRO A 396 -9.57 28.75 -10.07
N GLY A 397 -8.25 28.64 -10.24
CA GLY A 397 -7.25 29.30 -9.40
C GLY A 397 -6.85 28.56 -8.12
N ALA A 398 -7.41 27.37 -7.82
CA ALA A 398 -6.90 26.55 -6.73
C ALA A 398 -5.51 25.99 -7.07
N PRO A 399 -4.60 25.90 -6.08
CA PRO A 399 -3.28 25.28 -6.28
C PRO A 399 -3.43 23.82 -6.73
N ARG A 400 -2.67 23.42 -7.74
CA ARG A 400 -2.62 22.06 -8.27
C ARG A 400 -1.33 21.36 -7.83
N ALA A 401 -1.30 20.04 -7.90
CA ALA A 401 -0.05 19.28 -7.86
C ALA A 401 0.53 19.26 -9.29
N ARG A 402 1.71 19.83 -9.45
CA ARG A 402 2.43 19.82 -10.73
C ARG A 402 3.53 18.78 -10.74
N ILE A 403 3.90 18.37 -11.96
CA ILE A 403 5.10 17.60 -12.21
C ILE A 403 6.28 18.59 -12.24
N GLU A 404 7.11 18.57 -11.21
CA GLU A 404 8.23 19.48 -11.04
C GLU A 404 9.43 19.01 -11.85
N SER A 405 9.72 17.69 -11.80
CA SER A 405 10.79 17.08 -12.58
C SER A 405 10.43 15.68 -13.05
N VAL A 406 11.06 15.24 -14.15
CA VAL A 406 10.94 13.89 -14.71
C VAL A 406 12.33 13.36 -15.00
N GLY A 407 12.62 12.13 -14.58
CA GLY A 407 13.82 11.38 -14.90
C GLY A 407 13.47 10.03 -15.53
N VAL A 408 13.91 9.79 -16.76
CA VAL A 408 13.75 8.50 -17.46
C VAL A 408 15.09 7.95 -17.89
N LEU A 409 15.26 6.64 -17.97
CA LEU A 409 16.46 6.02 -18.53
C LEU A 409 16.34 5.87 -20.05
N PRO A 410 17.44 5.85 -20.81
CA PRO A 410 17.41 5.55 -22.24
C PRO A 410 16.79 4.17 -22.51
N LEU A 411 16.09 4.02 -23.64
CA LEU A 411 15.53 2.75 -24.12
C LEU A 411 16.47 2.10 -25.15
N PRO A 412 16.71 0.77 -25.06
CA PRO A 412 16.47 -0.08 -23.88
C PRO A 412 17.41 0.31 -22.73
N ALA A 413 17.01 0.01 -21.50
CA ALA A 413 17.89 0.20 -20.34
C ALA A 413 19.18 -0.58 -20.54
N GLN A 414 20.33 0.09 -20.42
CA GLN A 414 21.64 -0.52 -20.71
C GLN A 414 22.09 -1.44 -19.57
N ALA A 415 22.50 -2.65 -19.91
CA ALA A 415 23.08 -3.71 -19.08
C ALA A 415 22.08 -4.37 -18.09
N PRO A 416 22.33 -5.63 -17.69
CA PRO A 416 21.48 -6.30 -16.70
C PRO A 416 21.62 -5.59 -15.35
N ALA A 417 20.64 -4.76 -15.01
CA ALA A 417 20.55 -4.07 -13.75
C ALA A 417 19.26 -4.49 -13.03
N SER A 418 19.25 -4.44 -11.69
CA SER A 418 18.05 -4.73 -10.92
C SER A 418 17.02 -3.61 -11.06
N SER A 419 15.74 -3.91 -10.88
CA SER A 419 14.68 -2.89 -10.84
C SER A 419 14.94 -1.81 -9.79
N LEU A 420 15.57 -2.19 -8.66
CA LEU A 420 16.01 -1.25 -7.63
C LEU A 420 17.07 -0.28 -8.15
N GLU A 421 18.12 -0.80 -8.78
CA GLU A 421 19.22 0.02 -9.34
C GLU A 421 18.71 0.93 -10.46
N LEU A 422 17.88 0.40 -11.36
CA LEU A 422 17.25 1.18 -12.43
C LEU A 422 16.40 2.32 -11.86
N SER A 423 15.59 2.04 -10.82
CA SER A 423 14.76 3.04 -10.13
C SER A 423 15.61 4.14 -9.48
N CYS A 424 16.70 3.77 -8.79
CA CYS A 424 17.61 4.74 -8.18
C CYS A 424 18.27 5.65 -9.23
N ARG A 425 18.70 5.10 -10.36
CA ARG A 425 19.25 5.89 -11.47
C ARG A 425 18.21 6.85 -12.09
N ALA A 426 16.97 6.42 -12.24
CA ALA A 426 15.90 7.29 -12.71
C ALA A 426 15.58 8.39 -11.69
N ALA A 427 15.52 8.05 -10.40
CA ALA A 427 15.34 9.01 -9.31
C ALA A 427 16.44 10.08 -9.28
N GLU A 428 17.70 9.68 -9.41
CA GLU A 428 18.81 10.62 -9.43
C GLU A 428 18.77 11.56 -10.64
N ARG A 429 18.31 11.08 -11.80
CA ARG A 429 18.07 11.95 -12.95
C ARG A 429 16.97 12.98 -12.69
N SER A 430 15.88 12.57 -12.04
CA SER A 430 14.81 13.49 -11.66
C SER A 430 15.32 14.52 -10.65
N LEU A 431 16.02 14.08 -9.59
CA LEU A 431 16.61 14.96 -8.58
C LEU A 431 17.64 15.94 -9.16
N ALA A 432 18.42 15.52 -10.17
CA ALA A 432 19.43 16.39 -10.80
C ALA A 432 18.82 17.59 -11.54
N THR A 433 17.54 17.53 -11.92
CA THR A 433 16.83 18.63 -12.59
C THR A 433 15.80 19.29 -11.69
N SER A 434 15.62 18.76 -10.47
CA SER A 434 14.65 19.25 -9.48
C SER A 434 15.21 20.45 -8.70
N ALA A 435 14.30 21.33 -8.28
CA ALA A 435 14.58 22.37 -7.30
C ALA A 435 14.60 21.84 -5.84
N HIS A 436 14.16 20.60 -5.63
CA HIS A 436 14.08 19.98 -4.31
C HIS A 436 15.32 19.16 -3.98
N ASP A 437 15.78 19.26 -2.74
CA ASP A 437 16.74 18.30 -2.17
C ASP A 437 16.07 16.93 -1.95
N ARG A 438 16.87 15.85 -1.96
CA ARG A 438 16.34 14.49 -1.76
C ARG A 438 15.60 14.34 -0.43
N ASN A 439 16.04 15.02 0.63
CA ASN A 439 15.40 14.98 1.94
C ASN A 439 14.14 15.84 2.04
N ALA A 440 13.80 16.60 1.01
CA ALA A 440 12.50 17.26 0.89
C ALA A 440 11.38 16.31 0.44
N ILE A 441 11.71 15.10 -0.01
CA ILE A 441 10.72 14.10 -0.43
C ILE A 441 10.01 13.52 0.80
N GLU A 442 8.74 13.87 0.99
CA GLU A 442 7.92 13.43 2.12
C GLU A 442 7.16 12.12 1.81
N LEU A 443 6.89 11.86 0.53
CA LEU A 443 6.20 10.65 0.05
C LEU A 443 6.96 10.03 -1.10
N LEU A 444 7.19 8.71 -1.04
CA LEU A 444 7.82 7.95 -2.11
C LEU A 444 6.95 6.75 -2.47
N ILE A 445 6.43 6.70 -3.70
CA ILE A 445 5.57 5.63 -4.18
C ILE A 445 6.25 4.91 -5.35
N TYR A 446 6.40 3.60 -5.24
CA TYR A 446 6.84 2.75 -6.35
C TYR A 446 5.67 2.00 -6.96
N SER A 447 5.56 1.98 -8.29
CA SER A 447 4.43 1.35 -8.99
C SER A 447 4.81 0.26 -10.01
N GLY A 448 6.11 -0.10 -10.13
CA GLY A 448 6.53 -1.19 -11.02
C GLY A 448 6.00 -2.54 -10.56
N VAL A 449 5.55 -3.33 -11.52
CA VAL A 449 4.95 -4.66 -11.29
C VAL A 449 6.00 -5.76 -11.38
N TYR A 450 6.80 -5.77 -12.46
CA TYR A 450 7.80 -6.81 -12.74
C TYR A 450 9.16 -6.40 -12.17
N ARG A 451 9.35 -6.68 -10.89
CA ARG A 451 10.56 -6.32 -10.11
C ARG A 451 11.54 -7.48 -10.06
N THR A 452 12.82 -7.20 -9.89
CA THR A 452 13.87 -8.21 -9.79
C THR A 452 13.58 -9.20 -8.67
N ASP A 453 13.82 -10.49 -8.95
CA ASP A 453 13.59 -11.62 -8.03
C ASP A 453 12.17 -11.67 -7.44
N PHE A 454 11.24 -10.94 -8.04
CA PHE A 454 9.85 -10.82 -7.56
C PHE A 454 9.76 -10.50 -6.07
N VAL A 455 10.59 -9.57 -5.58
CA VAL A 455 10.59 -9.13 -4.18
C VAL A 455 9.18 -8.68 -3.78
N VAL A 456 8.65 -9.28 -2.71
CA VAL A 456 7.32 -8.97 -2.15
C VAL A 456 7.40 -8.24 -0.81
N GLU A 457 8.55 -8.33 -0.13
CA GLU A 457 8.83 -7.69 1.15
C GLU A 457 10.34 -7.36 1.21
N PRO A 458 10.72 -6.15 1.64
CA PRO A 458 9.88 -5.00 1.96
C PRO A 458 9.30 -4.31 0.69
N ALA A 459 8.58 -3.18 0.85
CA ALA A 459 8.24 -2.32 -0.27
C ALA A 459 9.50 -1.88 -1.03
N ILE A 460 9.47 -1.92 -2.36
CA ILE A 460 10.60 -1.46 -3.19
C ILE A 460 10.86 0.03 -2.96
N ALA A 461 9.80 0.81 -2.74
CA ALA A 461 9.90 2.21 -2.33
C ALA A 461 10.80 2.42 -1.10
N ALA A 462 10.67 1.55 -0.09
CA ALA A 462 11.52 1.61 1.11
C ALA A 462 13.00 1.29 0.80
N MET A 463 13.24 0.31 -0.08
CA MET A 463 14.60 -0.03 -0.53
C MET A 463 15.24 1.13 -1.32
N ILE A 464 14.46 1.78 -2.20
CA ILE A 464 14.91 2.96 -2.96
C ILE A 464 15.25 4.11 -1.99
N ALA A 465 14.38 4.41 -1.02
CA ALA A 465 14.63 5.45 -0.02
C ALA A 465 15.94 5.20 0.75
N GLY A 466 16.19 3.95 1.14
CA GLY A 466 17.44 3.56 1.81
C GLY A 466 18.67 3.67 0.93
N GLN A 467 18.60 3.23 -0.33
CA GLN A 467 19.73 3.30 -1.24
C GLN A 467 20.09 4.73 -1.63
N LEU A 468 19.09 5.62 -1.74
CA LEU A 468 19.30 7.03 -2.02
C LEU A 468 19.60 7.86 -0.75
N GLY A 469 19.49 7.28 0.45
CA GLY A 469 19.71 7.98 1.71
C GLY A 469 18.66 9.07 1.97
N ILE A 470 17.41 8.85 1.58
CA ILE A 470 16.32 9.82 1.77
C ILE A 470 15.77 9.69 3.19
N ASN A 471 16.01 10.68 4.05
CA ASN A 471 15.51 10.73 5.44
C ASN A 471 15.65 9.39 6.18
N ASP A 472 16.77 8.68 5.96
CA ASP A 472 16.95 7.29 6.35
C ASP A 472 17.46 7.09 7.78
N SER A 473 17.75 8.18 8.53
CA SER A 473 18.22 8.15 9.91
C SER A 473 17.15 8.68 10.87
N PHE A 474 17.12 8.10 12.07
CA PHE A 474 16.28 8.55 13.17
C PHE A 474 17.15 9.23 14.22
N ASP A 475 17.42 10.53 14.02
CA ASP A 475 18.19 11.33 14.98
C ASP A 475 17.27 12.17 15.87
N SER A 476 16.15 12.64 15.33
CA SER A 476 15.09 13.33 16.08
C SER A 476 13.77 13.31 15.29
N LEU A 477 12.66 13.54 16.00
CA LEU A 477 11.33 13.64 15.38
C LEU A 477 11.07 14.98 14.67
N ASP A 478 11.95 15.97 14.87
CA ASP A 478 11.83 17.31 14.26
C ASP A 478 12.42 17.35 12.84
N ARG A 479 13.10 16.29 12.40
CA ARG A 479 13.63 16.20 11.03
C ARG A 479 12.55 15.79 10.04
N PRO A 480 12.69 16.18 8.76
CA PRO A 480 11.84 15.67 7.68
C PRO A 480 11.83 14.14 7.68
N ARG A 481 10.69 13.56 7.37
CA ARG A 481 10.46 12.10 7.29
C ARG A 481 9.86 11.76 5.96
N THR A 482 10.18 10.58 5.45
CA THR A 482 9.63 10.06 4.21
C THR A 482 8.75 8.86 4.51
N PHE A 483 7.55 8.84 3.95
CA PHE A 483 6.71 7.67 3.94
C PHE A 483 6.83 6.98 2.58
N ALA A 484 7.24 5.70 2.57
CA ALA A 484 7.53 4.94 1.36
C ALA A 484 6.70 3.65 1.31
N PHE A 485 6.00 3.40 0.18
CA PHE A 485 5.21 2.19 -0.07
C PHE A 485 5.03 1.95 -1.56
N ASP A 486 4.57 0.74 -1.93
CA ASP A 486 4.30 0.40 -3.32
C ASP A 486 2.79 0.44 -3.61
N VAL A 487 2.44 0.80 -4.85
CA VAL A 487 1.10 0.70 -5.44
C VAL A 487 1.17 -0.25 -6.63
N SER A 488 0.25 -1.20 -6.72
CA SER A 488 0.21 -2.14 -7.84
C SER A 488 -1.20 -2.19 -8.45
N ASN A 489 -1.27 -1.92 -9.76
CA ASN A 489 -2.49 -2.03 -10.54
C ASN A 489 -2.16 -2.10 -12.04
N SER A 490 -1.39 -3.10 -12.45
CA SER A 490 -0.92 -3.20 -13.83
C SER A 490 -0.27 -1.88 -14.29
N SER A 491 -0.37 -1.51 -15.55
CA SER A 491 0.13 -0.24 -16.09
C SER A 491 -0.61 1.01 -15.55
N VAL A 492 -1.80 0.86 -14.99
CA VAL A 492 -2.58 1.96 -14.38
C VAL A 492 -2.01 2.38 -13.02
N GLY A 493 -1.21 1.52 -12.38
CA GLY A 493 -0.64 1.75 -11.04
C GLY A 493 0.14 3.07 -10.92
N PHE A 494 0.86 3.47 -11.97
CA PHE A 494 1.58 4.75 -11.98
C PHE A 494 0.63 5.95 -11.87
N LEU A 495 -0.49 5.91 -12.59
CA LEU A 495 -1.50 6.97 -12.53
C LEU A 495 -2.27 6.95 -11.19
N ASN A 496 -2.50 5.77 -10.59
CA ASN A 496 -3.03 5.67 -9.23
C ASN A 496 -2.07 6.31 -8.21
N ALA A 497 -0.76 6.12 -8.35
CA ALA A 497 0.25 6.74 -7.50
C ALA A 497 0.27 8.28 -7.67
N CYS A 498 0.17 8.78 -8.92
CA CYS A 498 0.02 10.21 -9.20
C CYS A 498 -1.26 10.79 -8.58
N PHE A 499 -2.38 10.05 -8.66
CA PHE A 499 -3.64 10.43 -8.02
C PHE A 499 -3.47 10.60 -6.51
N LEU A 500 -2.91 9.61 -5.82
CA LEU A 500 -2.66 9.65 -4.38
C LEU A 500 -1.77 10.84 -4.00
N ALA A 501 -0.63 11.00 -4.67
CA ALA A 501 0.29 12.11 -4.44
C ALA A 501 -0.41 13.47 -4.63
N THR A 502 -1.20 13.60 -5.72
CA THR A 502 -1.96 14.83 -6.02
C THR A 502 -2.95 15.16 -4.91
N GLN A 503 -3.76 14.19 -4.45
CA GLN A 503 -4.74 14.43 -3.39
C GLN A 503 -4.07 14.84 -2.07
N LEU A 504 -2.96 14.19 -1.70
CA LEU A 504 -2.23 14.49 -0.48
C LEU A 504 -1.55 15.87 -0.54
N ILE A 505 -0.97 16.26 -1.69
CA ILE A 505 -0.36 17.59 -1.89
C ILE A 505 -1.43 18.68 -1.86
N GLN A 506 -2.54 18.52 -2.58
CA GLN A 506 -3.64 19.50 -2.61
C GLN A 506 -4.31 19.61 -1.25
N GLY A 507 -4.43 18.51 -0.51
CA GLY A 507 -4.93 18.44 0.85
C GLY A 507 -3.96 18.97 1.91
N ARG A 508 -2.78 19.41 1.54
CA ARG A 508 -1.71 19.89 2.45
C ARG A 508 -1.29 18.87 3.52
N LYS A 509 -1.41 17.58 3.19
CA LYS A 509 -0.89 16.50 4.03
C LYS A 509 0.63 16.35 3.84
N ILE A 510 1.10 16.61 2.63
CA ILE A 510 2.51 16.62 2.21
C ILE A 510 2.76 17.79 1.25
N HIS A 511 4.04 18.13 1.03
CA HIS A 511 4.46 19.17 0.08
C HIS A 511 5.08 18.58 -1.18
N THR A 512 5.78 17.45 -1.05
CA THR A 512 6.58 16.87 -2.14
C THR A 512 6.44 15.36 -2.15
N ALA A 513 6.21 14.81 -3.34
CA ALA A 513 6.14 13.38 -3.58
C ALA A 513 7.05 12.95 -4.73
N MET A 514 7.64 11.75 -4.64
CA MET A 514 8.31 11.09 -5.75
C MET A 514 7.55 9.83 -6.13
N VAL A 515 7.19 9.69 -7.40
CA VAL A 515 6.54 8.50 -7.98
C VAL A 515 7.51 7.83 -8.93
N LEU A 516 7.74 6.52 -8.75
CA LEU A 516 8.70 5.75 -9.53
C LEU A 516 8.07 4.50 -10.12
N ALA A 517 8.64 4.05 -11.22
CA ALA A 517 8.37 2.75 -11.80
C ALA A 517 9.63 2.18 -12.47
N ALA A 518 9.82 0.87 -12.37
CA ALA A 518 10.80 0.15 -13.17
C ALA A 518 10.29 -1.26 -13.46
N GLU A 519 10.51 -1.72 -14.67
CA GLU A 519 10.12 -3.06 -15.14
C GLU A 519 11.35 -3.82 -15.62
N VAL A 520 11.45 -5.12 -15.26
CA VAL A 520 12.50 -6.03 -15.69
C VAL A 520 11.92 -7.40 -16.06
N GLU A 521 12.53 -8.07 -17.04
CA GLU A 521 12.05 -9.37 -17.52
C GLU A 521 12.38 -10.56 -16.62
N ASN A 522 13.27 -10.45 -15.67
CA ASN A 522 13.74 -11.56 -14.81
C ASN A 522 14.19 -12.81 -15.57
N ALA A 523 14.76 -12.66 -16.77
CA ALA A 523 15.10 -13.74 -17.66
C ALA A 523 16.07 -14.78 -17.07
N SER A 524 16.90 -14.37 -16.10
CA SER A 524 17.85 -15.25 -15.39
C SER A 524 17.17 -16.18 -14.38
N LEU A 525 16.04 -15.77 -13.84
CA LEU A 525 15.29 -16.48 -12.79
C LEU A 525 14.25 -17.44 -13.40
N LEU A 526 13.64 -17.04 -14.51
CA LEU A 526 12.51 -17.71 -15.09
C LEU A 526 12.90 -18.71 -16.19
N ARG A 527 12.22 -19.87 -16.20
CA ARG A 527 12.23 -20.79 -17.34
C ARG A 527 10.91 -20.65 -18.10
N GLY A 528 10.95 -20.46 -19.40
CA GLY A 528 9.77 -20.44 -20.26
C GLY A 528 9.43 -19.09 -20.88
N ALA A 529 8.14 -18.74 -20.93
CA ALA A 529 7.67 -17.53 -21.60
C ALA A 529 8.15 -16.25 -20.90
N ARG A 530 8.53 -15.25 -21.70
CA ARG A 530 8.80 -13.90 -21.25
C ARG A 530 7.53 -13.08 -21.28
N ARG A 531 7.42 -12.05 -20.43
CA ARG A 531 6.28 -11.11 -20.44
C ARG A 531 6.31 -10.24 -21.71
N GLY A 532 7.49 -9.97 -22.25
CA GLY A 532 7.66 -9.07 -23.39
C GLY A 532 7.62 -7.59 -23.00
N VAL A 533 7.87 -7.28 -21.73
CA VAL A 533 7.94 -5.91 -21.23
C VAL A 533 9.32 -5.35 -21.56
N THR A 534 9.36 -4.15 -22.09
CA THR A 534 10.64 -3.42 -22.26
C THR A 534 11.20 -3.03 -20.90
N GLU A 535 12.48 -3.32 -20.65
CA GLU A 535 13.13 -2.90 -19.42
C GLU A 535 13.21 -1.39 -19.36
N THR A 536 12.52 -0.81 -18.38
CA THR A 536 12.33 0.65 -18.23
C THR A 536 12.57 1.08 -16.79
N ALA A 537 12.89 2.36 -16.63
CA ALA A 537 12.79 3.00 -15.32
C ALA A 537 12.50 4.49 -15.47
N SER A 538 11.66 4.98 -14.58
CA SER A 538 11.21 6.35 -14.55
C SER A 538 10.96 6.85 -13.13
N ALA A 539 11.11 8.16 -12.92
CA ALA A 539 10.81 8.86 -11.68
C ALA A 539 10.22 10.23 -12.00
N MET A 540 9.23 10.64 -11.22
CA MET A 540 8.64 11.98 -11.29
C MET A 540 8.57 12.57 -9.88
N ILE A 541 8.98 13.83 -9.74
CA ILE A 541 8.76 14.61 -8.51
C ILE A 541 7.54 15.50 -8.73
N LEU A 542 6.63 15.45 -7.78
CA LEU A 542 5.43 16.28 -7.74
C LEU A 542 5.51 17.24 -6.55
N ASP A 543 5.14 18.49 -6.79
CA ASP A 543 5.01 19.51 -5.75
C ASP A 543 3.75 20.36 -5.96
N ARG A 544 3.58 21.36 -5.12
CA ARG A 544 2.44 22.26 -5.19
C ARG A 544 2.72 23.44 -6.12
N SER A 545 1.97 23.55 -7.20
CA SER A 545 2.02 24.72 -8.10
C SER A 545 1.37 25.94 -7.46
N PRO A 546 2.00 27.12 -7.55
CA PRO A 546 1.36 28.39 -7.17
C PRO A 546 0.35 28.90 -8.21
N GLY A 547 0.39 28.39 -9.45
CA GLY A 547 -0.43 28.81 -10.60
C GLY A 547 -1.22 27.65 -11.19
N GLY A 548 -1.98 27.84 -12.22
CA GLY A 548 -2.90 26.86 -12.83
C GLY A 548 -2.30 25.57 -13.41
N THR A 549 -0.97 25.43 -13.45
CA THR A 549 -0.25 24.23 -13.92
C THR A 549 -0.45 23.04 -12.98
N GLY A 550 -0.63 21.84 -13.51
CA GLY A 550 -0.69 20.60 -12.74
C GLY A 550 -1.91 19.74 -13.05
N PHE A 551 -2.10 18.69 -12.28
CA PHE A 551 -3.20 17.75 -12.46
C PHE A 551 -4.57 18.39 -12.20
N GLY A 552 -5.50 18.16 -13.12
CA GLY A 552 -6.93 18.38 -12.97
C GLY A 552 -7.63 17.16 -12.41
N SER A 553 -8.75 16.79 -12.99
CA SER A 553 -9.53 15.61 -12.61
C SER A 553 -8.85 14.31 -13.02
N PHE A 554 -9.05 13.29 -12.19
CA PHE A 554 -8.73 11.88 -12.48
C PHE A 554 -10.02 11.07 -12.58
N LEU A 555 -10.02 10.06 -13.43
CA LEU A 555 -11.12 9.12 -13.55
C LEU A 555 -10.56 7.69 -13.77
N PHE A 556 -11.06 6.74 -12.98
CA PHE A 556 -10.71 5.32 -13.10
C PHE A 556 -11.99 4.51 -13.33
N ARG A 557 -11.96 3.58 -14.30
CA ARG A 557 -13.06 2.68 -14.61
C ARG A 557 -12.53 1.27 -14.86
N SER A 558 -13.17 0.30 -14.25
CA SER A 558 -12.82 -1.11 -14.42
C SER A 558 -13.93 -1.86 -15.15
N PHE A 559 -13.54 -2.67 -16.10
CA PHE A 559 -14.38 -3.50 -16.94
C PHE A 559 -14.08 -4.97 -16.63
N THR A 560 -14.57 -5.43 -15.50
CA THR A 560 -14.21 -6.74 -14.91
C THR A 560 -14.67 -7.96 -15.74
N ASP A 561 -15.53 -7.75 -16.73
CA ASP A 561 -15.90 -8.78 -17.71
C ASP A 561 -14.73 -9.20 -18.61
N TYR A 562 -13.69 -8.38 -18.69
CA TYR A 562 -12.47 -8.61 -19.48
C TYR A 562 -11.28 -9.10 -18.64
N VAL A 563 -11.52 -9.56 -17.41
CA VAL A 563 -10.45 -9.92 -16.45
C VAL A 563 -9.54 -11.04 -16.95
N ASP A 564 -10.04 -11.92 -17.81
CA ASP A 564 -9.30 -13.06 -18.35
C ASP A 564 -8.44 -12.73 -19.57
N LEU A 565 -8.55 -11.51 -20.15
CA LEU A 565 -7.81 -11.14 -21.36
C LEU A 565 -6.31 -10.90 -21.09
N LEU A 566 -5.94 -10.52 -19.86
CA LEU A 566 -4.56 -10.38 -19.44
C LEU A 566 -4.39 -10.91 -18.02
N ALA A 567 -3.62 -11.96 -17.88
CA ALA A 567 -3.22 -12.48 -16.58
C ALA A 567 -1.74 -12.86 -16.56
N CYS A 568 -1.07 -12.56 -15.48
CA CYS A 568 0.33 -12.92 -15.28
C CYS A 568 0.57 -13.45 -13.87
N SER A 569 1.21 -14.62 -13.79
CA SER A 569 1.53 -15.27 -12.53
C SER A 569 2.85 -16.03 -12.62
N VAL A 570 3.51 -16.19 -11.47
CA VAL A 570 4.67 -17.07 -11.32
C VAL A 570 4.27 -18.26 -10.48
N SER A 571 4.65 -19.45 -10.91
CA SER A 571 4.49 -20.68 -10.14
C SER A 571 5.81 -21.43 -10.00
N SER A 572 5.90 -22.24 -8.96
CA SER A 572 7.05 -23.13 -8.73
C SER A 572 6.69 -24.55 -9.11
N GLN A 573 7.32 -25.07 -10.15
CA GLN A 573 7.14 -26.48 -10.56
C GLN A 573 8.49 -27.17 -10.71
N ALA A 574 8.61 -28.36 -10.15
CA ALA A 574 9.82 -29.20 -10.24
C ALA A 574 11.14 -28.48 -9.90
N GLY A 575 11.13 -27.57 -8.91
CA GLY A 575 12.32 -26.85 -8.45
C GLY A 575 12.79 -25.72 -9.39
N ALA A 576 11.90 -25.21 -10.23
CA ALA A 576 12.15 -24.06 -11.07
C ALA A 576 10.96 -23.10 -11.08
N ALA A 577 11.24 -21.79 -11.16
CA ALA A 577 10.22 -20.79 -11.37
C ALA A 577 9.80 -20.74 -12.84
N SER A 578 8.49 -20.62 -13.10
CA SER A 578 7.94 -20.42 -14.42
C SER A 578 6.95 -19.27 -14.44
N LEU A 579 7.09 -18.36 -15.41
CA LEU A 579 6.15 -17.30 -15.66
C LEU A 579 5.05 -17.79 -16.58
N ARG A 580 3.81 -17.66 -16.17
CA ARG A 580 2.63 -17.89 -16.99
C ARG A 580 2.05 -16.54 -17.38
N VAL A 581 2.04 -16.26 -18.68
CA VAL A 581 1.41 -15.07 -19.25
C VAL A 581 0.24 -15.52 -20.11
N VAL A 582 -0.92 -14.95 -19.86
CA VAL A 582 -2.11 -15.07 -20.70
C VAL A 582 -2.38 -13.67 -21.25
N LYS A 583 -2.18 -13.48 -22.55
CA LYS A 583 -2.49 -12.23 -23.26
C LYS A 583 -3.36 -12.61 -24.46
N HIS A 584 -4.64 -12.22 -24.42
CA HIS A 584 -5.54 -12.50 -25.52
C HIS A 584 -5.20 -11.59 -26.72
N PRO A 585 -5.26 -12.09 -27.97
CA PRO A 585 -4.94 -11.29 -29.16
C PRO A 585 -5.77 -10.02 -29.30
N SER A 586 -7.04 -10.00 -28.86
CA SER A 586 -7.95 -8.86 -28.93
C SER A 586 -7.79 -7.87 -27.77
N LEU A 587 -6.76 -8.02 -26.91
CA LEU A 587 -6.62 -7.18 -25.72
C LEU A 587 -6.52 -5.69 -26.07
N GLU A 588 -5.73 -5.33 -27.08
CA GLU A 588 -5.54 -3.92 -27.47
C GLU A 588 -6.80 -3.31 -28.08
N GLU A 589 -7.58 -4.08 -28.86
CA GLU A 589 -8.89 -3.68 -29.37
C GLU A 589 -9.86 -3.34 -28.21
N HIS A 590 -9.92 -4.19 -27.18
CA HIS A 590 -10.76 -3.93 -26.01
C HIS A 590 -10.22 -2.76 -25.15
N TYR A 591 -8.92 -2.51 -25.14
CA TYR A 591 -8.37 -1.30 -24.53
C TYR A 591 -8.91 -0.05 -25.23
N VAL A 592 -8.89 0.01 -26.57
CA VAL A 592 -9.44 1.13 -27.35
C VAL A 592 -10.93 1.29 -27.03
N GLU A 593 -11.74 0.22 -27.12
CA GLU A 593 -13.17 0.24 -26.76
C GLU A 593 -13.42 0.84 -25.37
N CYS A 594 -12.69 0.37 -24.36
CA CYS A 594 -12.86 0.84 -22.99
C CYS A 594 -12.43 2.30 -22.82
N VAL A 595 -11.35 2.72 -23.46
CA VAL A 595 -10.88 4.13 -23.44
C VAL A 595 -11.91 5.06 -24.04
N LEU A 596 -12.53 4.69 -25.17
CA LEU A 596 -13.59 5.47 -25.82
C LEU A 596 -14.81 5.68 -24.93
N ARG A 597 -15.06 4.82 -23.98
CA ARG A 597 -16.15 4.96 -22.98
C ARG A 597 -15.76 5.89 -21.83
N VAL A 598 -14.49 5.91 -21.43
CA VAL A 598 -14.01 6.64 -20.23
C VAL A 598 -13.63 8.09 -20.55
N VAL A 599 -13.04 8.35 -21.70
CA VAL A 599 -12.58 9.70 -22.09
C VAL A 599 -13.71 10.73 -22.05
N PRO A 600 -14.89 10.49 -22.65
CA PRO A 600 -15.99 11.46 -22.58
C PRO A 600 -16.49 11.73 -21.16
N GLU A 601 -16.46 10.72 -20.28
CA GLU A 601 -16.84 10.91 -18.89
C GLU A 601 -15.87 11.86 -18.16
N LEU A 602 -14.55 11.71 -18.36
CA LEU A 602 -13.56 12.59 -17.74
C LEU A 602 -13.70 14.03 -18.27
N LEU A 603 -13.85 14.20 -19.57
CA LEU A 603 -14.03 15.53 -20.18
C LEU A 603 -15.28 16.23 -19.62
N ALA A 604 -16.39 15.51 -19.49
CA ALA A 604 -17.61 16.06 -18.88
C ALA A 604 -17.41 16.44 -17.38
N VAL A 605 -16.59 15.69 -16.62
CA VAL A 605 -16.25 16.03 -15.24
C VAL A 605 -15.41 17.30 -15.17
N GLU A 606 -14.45 17.47 -16.07
CA GLU A 606 -13.57 18.66 -16.10
C GLU A 606 -14.25 19.86 -16.78
N GLY A 607 -15.31 19.64 -17.56
CA GLY A 607 -16.00 20.67 -18.33
C GLY A 607 -15.26 21.08 -19.62
N LEU A 608 -14.60 20.11 -20.25
CA LEU A 608 -13.82 20.27 -21.48
C LEU A 608 -14.42 19.45 -22.61
N ASP A 609 -14.12 19.88 -23.84
CA ASP A 609 -14.36 19.14 -25.07
C ASP A 609 -13.04 18.59 -25.64
N LEU A 610 -13.11 17.60 -26.54
CA LEU A 610 -11.93 17.07 -27.25
C LEU A 610 -11.10 18.13 -27.98
N SER A 611 -11.74 19.21 -28.42
CA SER A 611 -11.07 20.35 -29.07
C SER A 611 -10.17 21.13 -28.10
N ASP A 612 -10.48 21.13 -26.80
CA ASP A 612 -9.73 21.87 -25.80
C ASP A 612 -8.44 21.13 -25.40
N ILE A 613 -8.31 19.83 -25.71
CA ILE A 613 -7.14 19.02 -25.40
C ILE A 613 -6.03 19.24 -26.43
N ALA A 614 -4.97 19.88 -26.08
CA ALA A 614 -3.82 20.11 -26.96
C ALA A 614 -3.04 18.83 -27.29
N LEU A 615 -2.82 17.97 -26.30
CA LEU A 615 -2.03 16.76 -26.43
C LEU A 615 -2.72 15.55 -25.77
N PHE A 616 -2.61 14.39 -26.42
CA PHE A 616 -3.04 13.10 -25.91
C PHE A 616 -1.81 12.26 -25.56
N ILE A 617 -1.76 11.76 -24.32
CA ILE A 617 -0.70 10.89 -23.81
C ILE A 617 -1.32 9.50 -23.60
N PRO A 618 -1.35 8.68 -24.67
CA PRO A 618 -1.98 7.35 -24.64
C PRO A 618 -1.07 6.32 -23.95
N PRO A 619 -1.59 5.13 -23.62
CA PRO A 619 -0.75 3.99 -23.30
C PRO A 619 0.25 3.77 -24.45
N GLN A 620 1.52 3.51 -24.14
CA GLN A 620 2.55 3.29 -25.15
C GLN A 620 2.48 1.83 -25.63
N LEU A 621 1.47 1.55 -26.44
CA LEU A 621 1.14 0.26 -27.04
C LEU A 621 1.63 0.21 -28.50
N SER A 622 1.03 -0.70 -29.31
CA SER A 622 1.33 -0.77 -30.73
C SER A 622 0.93 0.54 -31.47
N PRO A 623 1.66 0.96 -32.51
CA PRO A 623 1.25 2.11 -33.34
C PRO A 623 -0.17 1.98 -33.88
N GLY A 624 -0.60 0.75 -34.27
CA GLY A 624 -1.94 0.49 -34.79
C GLY A 624 -3.05 0.82 -33.79
N SER A 625 -2.89 0.49 -32.52
CA SER A 625 -3.87 0.82 -31.48
C SER A 625 -3.99 2.33 -31.25
N ILE A 626 -2.90 3.08 -31.39
CA ILE A 626 -2.92 4.54 -31.29
C ILE A 626 -3.57 5.17 -32.52
N ASP A 627 -3.33 4.61 -33.71
CA ASP A 627 -3.97 5.06 -34.96
C ASP A 627 -5.48 4.82 -34.92
N GLU A 628 -5.92 3.66 -34.40
CA GLU A 628 -7.32 3.33 -34.17
C GLU A 628 -7.96 4.32 -33.18
N LEU A 629 -7.29 4.57 -32.02
CA LEU A 629 -7.78 5.52 -31.04
C LEU A 629 -7.92 6.95 -31.60
N SER A 630 -6.96 7.40 -32.44
CA SER A 630 -6.99 8.66 -33.13
C SER A 630 -8.18 8.76 -34.10
N ALA A 631 -8.42 7.71 -34.89
CA ALA A 631 -9.52 7.64 -35.85
C ALA A 631 -10.89 7.65 -35.15
N GLU A 632 -11.08 6.84 -34.10
CA GLU A 632 -12.33 6.74 -33.36
C GLU A 632 -12.69 8.00 -32.58
N LEU A 633 -11.68 8.65 -31.94
CA LEU A 633 -11.85 9.93 -31.26
C LEU A 633 -12.00 11.12 -32.26
N LYS A 634 -11.70 10.90 -33.55
CA LYS A 634 -11.68 11.94 -34.60
C LYS A 634 -10.74 13.10 -34.26
N VAL A 635 -9.56 12.75 -33.75
CA VAL A 635 -8.50 13.68 -33.35
C VAL A 635 -7.27 13.42 -34.20
N ASP A 636 -6.61 14.50 -34.66
CA ASP A 636 -5.39 14.37 -35.47
C ASP A 636 -4.32 13.55 -34.75
N ARG A 637 -3.73 12.61 -35.50
CA ARG A 637 -2.70 11.69 -35.00
C ARG A 637 -1.49 12.43 -34.39
N ASP A 638 -1.15 13.59 -34.93
CA ASP A 638 -0.01 14.41 -34.47
C ASP A 638 -0.21 14.99 -33.06
N ARG A 639 -1.44 14.99 -32.54
CA ARG A 639 -1.72 15.35 -31.13
C ARG A 639 -1.44 14.22 -30.15
N PHE A 640 -1.21 13.00 -30.62
CA PHE A 640 -0.90 11.83 -29.79
C PHE A 640 0.62 11.70 -29.60
N VAL A 641 1.06 11.78 -28.35
CA VAL A 641 2.48 11.62 -27.99
C VAL A 641 2.84 10.15 -27.94
N HIS A 642 3.64 9.70 -28.90
CA HIS A 642 4.12 8.33 -28.96
C HIS A 642 5.65 8.30 -28.90
N VAL A 643 6.21 7.43 -28.07
CA VAL A 643 7.65 7.36 -27.78
C VAL A 643 8.25 5.97 -28.03
N SER A 644 7.43 4.91 -28.12
CA SER A 644 7.87 3.57 -28.44
C SER A 644 8.01 3.41 -29.97
N GLY A 645 9.24 3.53 -30.49
CA GLY A 645 9.49 3.50 -31.93
C GLY A 645 9.33 2.12 -32.58
N GLY A 646 9.39 1.04 -31.83
CA GLY A 646 9.29 -0.35 -32.28
C GLY A 646 8.01 -1.06 -31.81
N GLY A 647 7.08 -0.37 -31.16
CA GLY A 647 5.89 -1.00 -30.58
C GLY A 647 6.14 -1.70 -29.24
N GLU A 648 7.21 -1.32 -28.56
CA GLU A 648 7.53 -1.83 -27.23
C GLU A 648 6.50 -1.31 -26.22
N ASP A 649 5.97 -2.21 -25.39
CA ASP A 649 5.11 -1.86 -24.26
C ASP A 649 5.97 -1.27 -23.12
N LEU A 650 5.84 0.03 -22.85
CA LEU A 650 6.54 0.72 -21.76
C LEU A 650 5.84 0.56 -20.40
N PHE A 651 4.72 -0.09 -20.39
CA PHE A 651 3.95 -0.52 -19.23
C PHE A 651 3.76 0.60 -18.19
N THR A 652 4.16 0.43 -16.94
CA THR A 652 4.01 1.47 -15.88
C THR A 652 4.80 2.75 -16.16
N SER A 653 5.83 2.69 -16.99
CA SER A 653 6.63 3.86 -17.38
C SER A 653 6.10 4.63 -18.59
N SER A 654 4.99 4.22 -19.20
CA SER A 654 4.41 4.87 -20.39
C SER A 654 4.19 6.38 -20.20
N VAL A 655 3.57 6.76 -19.08
CA VAL A 655 3.26 8.19 -18.79
C VAL A 655 4.52 9.02 -18.61
N PRO A 656 5.49 8.68 -17.75
CA PRO A 656 6.69 9.51 -17.58
C PRO A 656 7.56 9.62 -18.83
N TYR A 657 7.68 8.57 -19.65
CA TYR A 657 8.43 8.67 -20.90
C TYR A 657 7.74 9.62 -21.91
N ALA A 658 6.42 9.57 -22.01
CA ALA A 658 5.68 10.48 -22.88
C ALA A 658 5.77 11.94 -22.39
N LEU A 659 5.67 12.18 -21.08
CA LEU A 659 5.81 13.51 -20.47
C LEU A 659 7.23 14.08 -20.66
N GLU A 660 8.26 13.25 -20.54
CA GLU A 660 9.62 13.67 -20.84
C GLU A 660 9.78 14.03 -22.33
N ALA A 661 9.12 13.29 -23.23
CA ALA A 661 9.11 13.64 -24.66
C ALA A 661 8.37 14.97 -24.93
N VAL A 662 7.25 15.20 -24.23
CA VAL A 662 6.55 16.51 -24.34
C VAL A 662 7.47 17.65 -23.93
N ARG A 663 8.16 17.51 -22.79
CA ARG A 663 9.08 18.51 -22.28
C ARG A 663 10.30 18.74 -23.19
N SER A 664 10.98 17.66 -23.54
CA SER A 664 12.23 17.73 -24.32
C SER A 664 12.04 18.20 -25.76
N ARG A 665 10.87 17.93 -26.37
CA ARG A 665 10.51 18.36 -27.73
C ARG A 665 9.73 19.68 -27.76
N GLY A 666 9.37 20.26 -26.60
CA GLY A 666 8.60 21.50 -26.52
C GLY A 666 7.20 21.39 -27.15
N LEU A 667 6.50 20.25 -26.95
CA LEU A 667 5.21 19.99 -27.62
C LEU A 667 4.05 20.74 -26.97
N ALA A 668 4.16 21.13 -25.70
CA ALA A 668 3.13 21.84 -24.95
C ALA A 668 3.52 23.29 -24.71
N ARG A 669 2.53 24.17 -24.65
CA ARG A 669 2.64 25.59 -24.24
C ARG A 669 2.05 25.77 -22.84
N PRO A 670 2.50 26.78 -22.08
CA PRO A 670 1.85 27.12 -20.81
C PRO A 670 0.34 27.37 -20.99
N GLY A 671 -0.47 26.64 -20.21
CA GLY A 671 -1.93 26.70 -20.26
C GLY A 671 -2.59 25.64 -21.15
N ASP A 672 -1.83 24.90 -21.96
CA ASP A 672 -2.37 23.79 -22.75
C ASP A 672 -2.89 22.68 -21.81
N ALA A 673 -4.05 22.10 -22.16
CA ALA A 673 -4.58 20.91 -21.49
C ALA A 673 -4.11 19.64 -22.21
N GLY A 674 -3.54 18.70 -21.48
CA GLY A 674 -3.19 17.36 -21.94
C GLY A 674 -4.09 16.30 -21.31
N LEU A 675 -4.45 15.28 -22.08
CA LEU A 675 -5.20 14.11 -21.62
C LEU A 675 -4.25 12.91 -21.50
N ILE A 676 -4.02 12.47 -20.25
CA ILE A 676 -3.25 11.27 -19.94
C ILE A 676 -4.21 10.09 -19.90
N ILE A 677 -3.87 8.99 -20.58
CA ILE A 677 -4.67 7.77 -20.67
C ILE A 677 -3.77 6.56 -20.33
N THR A 678 -4.22 5.71 -19.44
CA THR A 678 -3.60 4.42 -19.13
C THR A 678 -4.62 3.31 -19.25
N ALA A 679 -4.19 2.12 -19.67
CA ALA A 679 -5.02 0.93 -19.73
C ALA A 679 -4.21 -0.28 -19.25
N GLY A 680 -4.80 -1.13 -18.43
CA GLY A 680 -4.15 -2.28 -17.81
C GLY A 680 -5.05 -3.49 -17.65
N ALA A 681 -4.52 -4.54 -17.02
CA ALA A 681 -5.25 -5.79 -16.78
C ALA A 681 -6.59 -5.55 -16.10
N GLY A 682 -7.58 -6.35 -16.50
CA GLY A 682 -8.85 -6.34 -15.82
C GLY A 682 -10.13 -6.01 -16.59
N ILE A 683 -10.26 -5.28 -17.64
CA ILE A 683 -9.54 -4.09 -18.06
C ILE A 683 -9.78 -2.94 -17.08
N GLU A 684 -8.73 -2.25 -16.72
CA GLU A 684 -8.87 -0.97 -16.03
C GLU A 684 -8.33 0.16 -16.90
N VAL A 685 -9.10 1.26 -17.01
CA VAL A 685 -8.72 2.49 -17.69
C VAL A 685 -8.60 3.60 -16.67
N GLY A 686 -7.45 4.25 -16.63
CA GLY A 686 -7.20 5.47 -15.87
C GLY A 686 -6.98 6.65 -16.81
N CYS A 687 -7.67 7.76 -16.55
CA CYS A 687 -7.50 8.99 -17.30
C CYS A 687 -7.27 10.17 -16.34
N ALA A 688 -6.48 11.15 -16.77
CA ALA A 688 -6.28 12.40 -16.05
C ALA A 688 -6.10 13.59 -16.99
N ILE A 689 -6.58 14.76 -16.58
CA ILE A 689 -6.24 16.04 -17.24
C ILE A 689 -4.99 16.60 -16.57
N TYR A 690 -4.06 17.11 -17.39
CA TYR A 690 -2.87 17.81 -16.93
C TYR A 690 -2.76 19.16 -17.68
N TYR A 691 -2.65 20.25 -16.94
CA TYR A 691 -2.42 21.59 -17.47
C TYR A 691 -0.93 21.92 -17.42
N PHE A 692 -0.35 22.20 -18.58
CA PHE A 692 1.08 22.47 -18.75
C PHE A 692 1.50 23.87 -18.33
#